data_7dc977eb85167daa118d0e4bf76cd94f
#
_entry.id   7dc977eb85167daa118d0e4bf76cd94f
#
_cell.length_a   1.000
_cell.length_b   1.000
_cell.length_c   1.000
_cell.angle_alpha   90.00
_cell.angle_beta   90.00
_cell.angle_gamma   90.00
#
_symmetry.space_group_name_H-M   'P 1'
#
loop_
_entity.id
_entity.type
_entity.pdbx_description
1 polymer ?
#
loop_
_entity_poly.entity_id
_entity_poly.type
_entity_poly.pdbx_seq_one_letter_code
_entity_poly.pdbx_strand_id
1 'polypeptide(L)'
;MNIIANKYQNEIYFYIPELCLILKEKNFTENLENFLLEQCDNKMKFSLYVYWIISSYKQEKDDNKKLKNFLSILEMSIVNGINLEKNLIIKNEILNDKEIYKENISKEFRANYYNICIKFYQALKNFCEKLKNFPLKERKNLLNIFLNNQNKKISLLIKNETIKDASKLIQGLYRGYLLPFNDSENVLDEESYLIVKFNNKYSQCLSTKARVPCKLIFEVVKVKDLINYDNYILDDIVYIGRQSIFINNNINNNIKEEKINVIKEEKEKYESLNEFLYNKIKEEENIIQEEENNNNNINNSNNINNNIITNIFNFKSIKEKIFKKNKNLDLIKLSKENRSLSTGEPPYSFNSYGLINFESKYGNPFGEKFLEISKKIKNGSSYRNFPSHAIKSFIAKANDDLRQESLAMQLIKMISDIFIKSNLNLFLRTYEIIITSRNSGLIEFIPDAISIDSLKKKTGVDLNIFYRNFFLHHFKEAQKNFIESLAPYCLVCYLLNIKDRHNGNIMIDIQGRIIHIDFGFILGISPGNVGFENAPFKLTKEYINLLDGINSEPFNYFLTLLTQGFLELRKYFNNFVKILEINGKNSDMPCFIGKDINIILRDFIGRFHLEKKDEEIKELMKNLVKDSINSWRTYQYDIYQQITNGIKP
;
A
#
# COMPACT_ATOMS: atom_id res chain seq x y z
N MET A 1 -16.87 27.06 1.71
CA MET A 1 -16.20 25.78 1.45
C MET A 1 -15.78 25.67 -0.01
N ASN A 2 -16.67 25.86 -0.98
CA ASN A 2 -16.33 25.71 -2.42
C ASN A 2 -15.20 26.61 -2.92
N ILE A 3 -15.08 27.86 -2.43
CA ILE A 3 -13.98 28.78 -2.77
C ILE A 3 -12.64 28.23 -2.23
N ILE A 4 -12.65 27.65 -1.03
CA ILE A 4 -11.48 26.99 -0.42
C ILE A 4 -11.14 25.71 -1.18
N ALA A 5 -12.15 24.91 -1.53
CA ALA A 5 -11.99 23.69 -2.31
C ALA A 5 -11.35 23.91 -3.67
N ASN A 6 -11.75 24.98 -4.37
CA ASN A 6 -11.20 25.30 -5.69
C ASN A 6 -9.77 25.88 -5.63
N LYS A 7 -9.41 26.54 -4.52
CA LYS A 7 -8.09 27.12 -4.32
C LYS A 7 -7.07 26.15 -3.75
N TYR A 8 -7.53 25.18 -2.95
CA TYR A 8 -6.69 24.25 -2.20
C TYR A 8 -7.09 22.77 -2.46
N GLN A 9 -7.34 22.44 -3.72
CA GLN A 9 -7.87 21.11 -4.14
C GLN A 9 -7.02 19.94 -3.61
N ASN A 10 -5.70 20.08 -3.60
CA ASN A 10 -4.80 19.02 -3.12
C ASN A 10 -4.83 18.89 -1.59
N GLU A 11 -5.01 19.98 -0.87
CA GLU A 11 -5.09 19.99 0.59
C GLU A 11 -6.38 19.30 1.07
N ILE A 12 -7.47 19.35 0.30
CA ILE A 12 -8.72 18.68 0.66
C ILE A 12 -8.57 17.16 0.70
N TYR A 13 -7.83 16.57 -0.24
CA TYR A 13 -7.57 15.12 -0.22
C TYR A 13 -6.85 14.68 1.05
N PHE A 14 -5.98 15.53 1.59
CA PHE A 14 -5.30 15.28 2.85
C PHE A 14 -6.26 15.18 4.03
N TYR A 15 -7.34 15.98 4.03
CA TYR A 15 -8.31 16.05 5.12
C TYR A 15 -9.60 15.25 4.89
N ILE A 16 -9.72 14.49 3.81
CA ILE A 16 -10.91 13.65 3.56
C ILE A 16 -11.23 12.72 4.74
N PRO A 17 -10.27 12.05 5.40
CA PRO A 17 -10.57 11.22 6.56
C PRO A 17 -11.28 11.98 7.66
N GLU A 18 -10.79 13.18 8.03
CA GLU A 18 -11.39 14.03 9.06
C GLU A 18 -12.76 14.54 8.66
N LEU A 19 -12.94 14.99 7.41
CA LEU A 19 -14.23 15.44 6.89
C LEU A 19 -15.28 14.31 6.95
N CYS A 20 -14.89 13.08 6.59
CA CYS A 20 -15.75 11.90 6.69
C CYS A 20 -16.05 11.53 8.15
N LEU A 21 -15.09 11.69 9.08
CA LEU A 21 -15.32 11.43 10.50
C LEU A 21 -16.26 12.46 11.14
N ILE A 22 -16.17 13.73 10.74
CA ILE A 22 -17.09 14.78 11.19
C ILE A 22 -18.53 14.44 10.78
N LEU A 23 -18.76 13.82 9.62
CA LEU A 23 -20.09 13.34 9.23
C LEU A 23 -20.66 12.28 10.18
N LYS A 24 -19.83 11.57 10.91
CA LYS A 24 -20.24 10.58 11.91
C LYS A 24 -20.81 11.23 13.17
N GLU A 25 -20.50 12.49 13.42
CA GLU A 25 -20.99 13.24 14.57
C GLU A 25 -22.48 13.59 14.42
N LYS A 26 -23.23 13.53 15.54
CA LYS A 26 -24.68 13.77 15.52
C LYS A 26 -25.09 15.18 15.06
N ASN A 27 -24.20 16.15 15.17
CA ASN A 27 -24.46 17.58 14.96
C ASN A 27 -23.73 18.17 13.73
N PHE A 28 -23.34 17.36 12.75
CA PHE A 28 -22.76 17.90 11.53
C PHE A 28 -23.76 18.74 10.73
N THR A 29 -23.27 19.71 10.01
CA THR A 29 -24.10 20.63 9.23
C THR A 29 -24.41 20.04 7.85
N GLU A 30 -25.63 20.25 7.36
CA GLU A 30 -26.07 19.94 5.99
C GLU A 30 -25.10 20.52 4.93
N ASN A 31 -24.45 21.64 5.25
CA ASN A 31 -23.43 22.25 4.38
C ASN A 31 -22.20 21.35 4.13
N LEU A 32 -21.75 20.55 5.10
CA LEU A 32 -20.64 19.61 4.90
C LEU A 32 -21.06 18.42 4.04
N GLU A 33 -22.27 17.91 4.27
CA GLU A 33 -22.85 16.84 3.48
C GLU A 33 -22.97 17.25 2.01
N ASN A 34 -23.61 18.38 1.74
CA ASN A 34 -23.77 18.94 0.39
C ASN A 34 -22.42 19.21 -0.29
N PHE A 35 -21.45 19.74 0.46
CA PHE A 35 -20.10 19.96 -0.05
C PHE A 35 -19.42 18.66 -0.51
N LEU A 36 -19.45 17.61 0.32
CA LEU A 36 -18.84 16.32 -0.05
C LEU A 36 -19.53 15.67 -1.23
N LEU A 37 -20.87 15.72 -1.28
CA LEU A 37 -21.64 15.20 -2.41
C LEU A 37 -21.32 15.93 -3.71
N GLU A 38 -21.23 17.27 -3.68
CA GLU A 38 -20.88 18.08 -4.85
C GLU A 38 -19.45 17.74 -5.37
N GLN A 39 -18.48 17.55 -4.46
CA GLN A 39 -17.15 17.10 -4.87
C GLN A 39 -17.16 15.68 -5.44
N CYS A 40 -17.99 14.79 -4.90
CA CYS A 40 -18.15 13.42 -5.38
C CYS A 40 -18.79 13.34 -6.76
N ASP A 41 -19.74 14.20 -7.08
CA ASP A 41 -20.43 14.22 -8.39
C ASP A 41 -19.46 14.45 -9.55
N ASN A 42 -18.47 15.29 -9.35
CA ASN A 42 -17.57 15.74 -10.40
C ASN A 42 -16.27 14.94 -10.50
N LYS A 43 -15.92 14.13 -9.47
CA LYS A 43 -14.63 13.48 -9.34
C LYS A 43 -14.75 12.03 -8.88
N MET A 44 -14.62 11.11 -9.80
CA MET A 44 -14.78 9.67 -9.51
C MET A 44 -13.76 9.15 -8.49
N LYS A 45 -12.51 9.63 -8.57
CA LYS A 45 -11.45 9.28 -7.62
C LYS A 45 -11.79 9.75 -6.21
N PHE A 46 -12.29 10.98 -6.06
CA PHE A 46 -12.73 11.54 -4.79
C PHE A 46 -13.90 10.73 -4.21
N SER A 47 -14.88 10.38 -5.05
CA SER A 47 -16.02 9.58 -4.67
C SER A 47 -15.63 8.21 -4.11
N LEU A 48 -14.73 7.50 -4.79
CA LEU A 48 -14.19 6.20 -4.32
C LEU A 48 -13.53 6.33 -2.96
N TYR A 49 -12.74 7.38 -2.77
CA TYR A 49 -12.01 7.60 -1.53
C TYR A 49 -12.95 7.87 -0.36
N VAL A 50 -13.93 8.77 -0.55
CA VAL A 50 -14.97 9.07 0.46
C VAL A 50 -15.77 7.81 0.79
N TYR A 51 -16.22 7.07 -0.23
CA TYR A 51 -16.97 5.83 -0.05
C TYR A 51 -16.21 4.80 0.80
N TRP A 52 -14.95 4.55 0.49
CA TRP A 52 -14.15 3.57 1.21
C TRP A 52 -13.87 4.00 2.66
N ILE A 53 -13.53 5.27 2.88
CA ILE A 53 -13.30 5.78 4.24
C ILE A 53 -14.57 5.63 5.07
N ILE A 54 -15.72 6.14 4.60
CA ILE A 54 -16.98 6.03 5.34
C ILE A 54 -17.36 4.57 5.58
N SER A 55 -17.22 3.71 4.56
CA SER A 55 -17.50 2.28 4.68
C SER A 55 -16.57 1.58 5.69
N SER A 56 -15.32 2.02 5.83
CA SER A 56 -14.38 1.45 6.78
C SER A 56 -14.71 1.77 8.24
N TYR A 57 -15.40 2.87 8.49
CA TYR A 57 -15.85 3.30 9.83
C TYR A 57 -17.27 2.80 10.18
N LYS A 58 -18.00 2.21 9.22
CA LYS A 58 -19.32 1.63 9.47
C LYS A 58 -19.16 0.38 10.35
N GLN A 59 -19.70 0.44 11.57
CA GLN A 59 -19.81 -0.75 12.44
C GLN A 59 -21.13 -1.46 12.14
N GLU A 60 -21.14 -2.81 12.25
CA GLU A 60 -22.39 -3.60 12.07
C GLU A 60 -23.50 -3.22 13.04
N LYS A 61 -23.10 -2.69 14.22
CA LYS A 61 -24.02 -2.25 15.29
C LYS A 61 -24.28 -0.73 15.30
N ASP A 62 -23.78 0.01 14.33
CA ASP A 62 -23.90 1.47 14.33
C ASP A 62 -25.25 1.88 13.75
N ASP A 63 -26.18 2.33 14.62
CA ASP A 63 -27.49 2.85 14.29
C ASP A 63 -27.47 4.31 13.79
N ASN A 64 -26.34 4.81 13.31
CA ASN A 64 -26.24 6.15 12.77
C ASN A 64 -27.00 6.24 11.43
N LYS A 65 -28.32 6.53 11.55
CA LYS A 65 -29.21 6.69 10.39
C LYS A 65 -28.71 7.72 9.39
N LYS A 66 -28.08 8.81 9.86
CA LYS A 66 -27.56 9.87 8.99
C LYS A 66 -26.40 9.36 8.13
N LEU A 67 -25.46 8.61 8.70
CA LEU A 67 -24.35 8.04 7.94
C LEU A 67 -24.82 6.98 6.94
N LYS A 68 -25.79 6.15 7.33
CA LYS A 68 -26.43 5.18 6.42
C LYS A 68 -27.15 5.91 5.27
N ASN A 69 -27.86 6.97 5.58
CA ASN A 69 -28.55 7.79 4.58
C ASN A 69 -27.55 8.48 3.64
N PHE A 70 -26.47 9.07 4.19
CA PHE A 70 -25.42 9.67 3.38
C PHE A 70 -24.77 8.66 2.43
N LEU A 71 -24.43 7.45 2.90
CA LEU A 71 -23.88 6.39 2.05
C LEU A 71 -24.87 5.99 0.95
N SER A 72 -26.15 5.87 1.27
CA SER A 72 -27.17 5.55 0.28
C SER A 72 -27.31 6.67 -0.77
N ILE A 73 -27.29 7.93 -0.35
CA ILE A 73 -27.32 9.08 -1.26
C ILE A 73 -26.04 9.12 -2.10
N LEU A 74 -24.88 8.88 -1.49
CA LEU A 74 -23.60 8.81 -2.18
C LEU A 74 -23.59 7.68 -3.24
N GLU A 75 -24.03 6.48 -2.87
CA GLU A 75 -24.16 5.35 -3.79
C GLU A 75 -25.13 5.67 -4.92
N MET A 76 -26.30 6.23 -4.62
CA MET A 76 -27.26 6.65 -5.64
C MET A 76 -26.72 7.79 -6.51
N SER A 77 -26.04 8.77 -5.93
CA SER A 77 -25.42 9.88 -6.66
C SER A 77 -24.33 9.39 -7.61
N ILE A 78 -23.46 8.49 -7.13
CA ILE A 78 -22.32 7.99 -7.91
C ILE A 78 -22.79 6.92 -8.90
N VAL A 79 -23.64 5.98 -8.47
CA VAL A 79 -24.10 4.85 -9.28
C VAL A 79 -25.18 5.27 -10.27
N ASN A 80 -26.10 6.13 -9.86
CA ASN A 80 -27.24 6.53 -10.68
C ASN A 80 -27.09 7.93 -11.29
N GLY A 81 -26.07 8.71 -10.91
CA GLY A 81 -25.86 10.06 -11.42
C GLY A 81 -26.97 11.06 -11.03
N ILE A 82 -27.69 10.83 -9.93
CA ILE A 82 -28.89 11.57 -9.54
C ILE A 82 -28.67 13.08 -9.38
N ASN A 83 -27.48 13.50 -8.89
CA ASN A 83 -27.21 14.95 -8.76
C ASN A 83 -26.93 15.63 -10.11
N LEU A 84 -26.66 14.86 -11.15
CA LEU A 84 -26.59 15.37 -12.52
C LEU A 84 -27.99 15.73 -13.05
N GLU A 85 -29.07 15.12 -12.52
CA GLU A 85 -30.44 15.49 -12.91
C GLU A 85 -30.82 16.92 -12.48
N LYS A 86 -30.34 17.42 -11.33
CA LYS A 86 -30.52 18.82 -10.94
C LYS A 86 -29.87 19.80 -11.92
N ASN A 87 -28.69 19.46 -12.42
CA ASN A 87 -27.99 20.26 -13.45
C ASN A 87 -28.63 20.08 -14.84
N LEU A 88 -29.29 18.96 -15.13
CA LEU A 88 -30.03 18.72 -16.36
C LEU A 88 -31.33 19.54 -16.42
N ILE A 89 -32.06 19.70 -15.32
CA ILE A 89 -33.28 20.51 -15.29
C ILE A 89 -32.95 21.97 -15.64
N ILE A 90 -31.77 22.48 -15.16
CA ILE A 90 -31.29 23.83 -15.50
C ILE A 90 -30.78 23.92 -16.94
N LYS A 91 -30.21 22.82 -17.50
CA LYS A 91 -29.68 22.75 -18.86
C LYS A 91 -30.70 22.31 -19.91
N ASN A 92 -31.78 21.61 -19.51
CA ASN A 92 -32.82 21.11 -20.42
C ASN A 92 -33.56 22.21 -21.22
N GLU A 93 -33.44 23.47 -20.79
CA GLU A 93 -33.92 24.59 -21.62
C GLU A 93 -33.00 24.93 -22.81
N ILE A 94 -31.79 24.28 -22.90
CA ILE A 94 -30.75 24.64 -23.85
C ILE A 94 -30.25 23.44 -24.72
N LEU A 95 -30.50 22.19 -24.30
CA LEU A 95 -29.97 20.99 -24.97
C LEU A 95 -31.03 20.37 -25.89
N ASN A 96 -30.58 19.90 -27.06
CA ASN A 96 -31.43 19.12 -27.96
C ASN A 96 -31.56 17.65 -27.53
N ASP A 97 -32.61 16.93 -27.96
CA ASP A 97 -32.88 15.54 -27.59
C ASP A 97 -31.70 14.58 -27.76
N LYS A 98 -30.85 14.82 -28.74
CA LYS A 98 -29.68 13.99 -29.06
C LYS A 98 -28.55 14.18 -28.07
N GLU A 99 -28.39 15.38 -27.54
CA GLU A 99 -27.39 15.69 -26.48
C GLU A 99 -27.84 15.16 -25.13
N ILE A 100 -29.13 15.25 -24.82
CA ILE A 100 -29.74 14.66 -23.61
C ILE A 100 -29.58 13.14 -23.62
N TYR A 101 -29.80 12.47 -24.74
CA TYR A 101 -29.60 11.04 -24.90
C TYR A 101 -28.13 10.63 -24.64
N LYS A 102 -27.15 11.33 -25.22
CA LYS A 102 -25.72 11.06 -25.02
C LYS A 102 -25.29 11.27 -23.56
N GLU A 103 -25.84 12.26 -22.90
CA GLU A 103 -25.53 12.55 -21.49
C GLU A 103 -26.09 11.46 -20.58
N ASN A 104 -27.34 10.99 -20.81
CA ASN A 104 -27.93 9.89 -20.04
C ASN A 104 -27.15 8.58 -20.21
N ILE A 105 -26.75 8.23 -21.42
CA ILE A 105 -25.87 7.09 -21.68
C ILE A 105 -24.56 7.24 -20.92
N SER A 106 -23.95 8.41 -20.94
CA SER A 106 -22.68 8.66 -20.23
C SER A 106 -22.80 8.47 -18.71
N LYS A 107 -23.94 8.82 -18.14
CA LYS A 107 -24.24 8.61 -16.71
C LYS A 107 -24.33 7.14 -16.35
N GLU A 108 -25.06 6.36 -17.13
CA GLU A 108 -25.19 4.92 -16.91
C GLU A 108 -23.82 4.23 -17.01
N PHE A 109 -23.02 4.55 -18.01
CA PHE A 109 -21.67 4.01 -18.13
C PHE A 109 -20.77 4.45 -17.00
N ARG A 110 -20.88 5.69 -16.50
CA ARG A 110 -20.11 6.16 -15.34
C ARG A 110 -20.43 5.34 -14.10
N ALA A 111 -21.71 5.11 -13.83
CA ALA A 111 -22.17 4.29 -12.72
C ALA A 111 -21.66 2.84 -12.83
N ASN A 112 -21.78 2.23 -14.01
CA ASN A 112 -21.29 0.89 -14.27
C ASN A 112 -19.77 0.81 -14.10
N TYR A 113 -19.00 1.81 -14.55
CA TYR A 113 -17.57 1.85 -14.39
C TYR A 113 -17.15 1.94 -12.91
N TYR A 114 -17.84 2.74 -12.11
CA TYR A 114 -17.61 2.82 -10.67
C TYR A 114 -17.76 1.45 -9.99
N ASN A 115 -18.85 0.73 -10.32
CA ASN A 115 -19.08 -0.63 -9.83
C ASN A 115 -17.99 -1.61 -10.28
N ILE A 116 -17.48 -1.48 -11.50
CA ILE A 116 -16.35 -2.29 -12.00
C ILE A 116 -15.09 -2.05 -11.14
N CYS A 117 -14.78 -0.81 -10.79
CA CYS A 117 -13.67 -0.47 -9.92
C CYS A 117 -13.84 -1.05 -8.51
N ILE A 118 -15.01 -0.87 -7.89
CA ILE A 118 -15.30 -1.44 -6.56
C ILE A 118 -15.15 -2.96 -6.57
N LYS A 119 -15.76 -3.65 -7.55
CA LYS A 119 -15.67 -5.10 -7.69
C LYS A 119 -14.23 -5.59 -7.89
N PHE A 120 -13.41 -4.84 -8.63
CA PHE A 120 -11.99 -5.19 -8.77
C PHE A 120 -11.26 -5.16 -7.42
N TYR A 121 -11.37 -4.07 -6.65
CA TYR A 121 -10.67 -3.95 -5.36
C TYR A 121 -11.21 -4.93 -4.32
N GLN A 122 -12.51 -5.23 -4.35
CA GLN A 122 -13.12 -6.27 -3.52
C GLN A 122 -12.62 -7.68 -3.90
N ALA A 123 -12.53 -7.98 -5.20
CA ALA A 123 -11.95 -9.24 -5.67
C ALA A 123 -10.47 -9.39 -5.27
N LEU A 124 -9.70 -8.30 -5.32
CA LEU A 124 -8.32 -8.30 -4.86
C LEU A 124 -8.20 -8.56 -3.36
N LYS A 125 -9.05 -7.93 -2.54
CA LYS A 125 -9.16 -8.22 -1.11
C LYS A 125 -9.45 -9.69 -0.87
N ASN A 126 -10.53 -10.22 -1.44
CA ASN A 126 -10.95 -11.62 -1.26
C ASN A 126 -9.85 -12.60 -1.71
N PHE A 127 -9.14 -12.27 -2.79
CA PHE A 127 -8.02 -13.05 -3.25
C PHE A 127 -6.88 -13.09 -2.22
N CYS A 128 -6.45 -11.93 -1.69
CA CYS A 128 -5.41 -11.85 -0.66
C CYS A 128 -5.81 -12.59 0.63
N GLU A 129 -7.08 -12.54 1.04
CA GLU A 129 -7.61 -13.28 2.20
C GLU A 129 -7.51 -14.80 2.00
N LYS A 130 -7.90 -15.28 0.83
CA LYS A 130 -7.89 -16.71 0.50
C LYS A 130 -6.48 -17.29 0.34
N LEU A 131 -5.50 -16.50 -0.10
CA LEU A 131 -4.12 -16.96 -0.30
C LEU A 131 -3.46 -17.57 0.94
N LYS A 132 -3.89 -17.15 2.13
CA LYS A 132 -3.41 -17.72 3.40
C LYS A 132 -3.63 -19.24 3.48
N ASN A 133 -4.68 -19.74 2.88
CA ASN A 133 -5.10 -21.14 2.95
C ASN A 133 -4.29 -22.04 2.00
N PHE A 134 -3.43 -21.46 1.15
CA PHE A 134 -2.65 -22.21 0.17
C PHE A 134 -1.17 -22.33 0.57
N PRO A 135 -0.50 -23.43 0.20
CA PRO A 135 0.93 -23.61 0.40
C PRO A 135 1.75 -22.50 -0.28
N LEU A 136 2.90 -22.14 0.31
CA LEU A 136 3.78 -21.08 -0.21
C LEU A 136 4.15 -21.27 -1.68
N LYS A 137 4.39 -22.50 -2.09
CA LYS A 137 4.79 -22.86 -3.47
C LYS A 137 3.72 -22.55 -4.52
N GLU A 138 2.45 -22.59 -4.13
CA GLU A 138 1.31 -22.39 -5.03
C GLU A 138 0.90 -20.92 -5.15
N ARG A 139 1.19 -20.10 -4.12
CA ARG A 139 0.71 -18.72 -4.04
C ARG A 139 1.11 -17.87 -5.25
N LYS A 140 2.34 -18.01 -5.74
CA LYS A 140 2.81 -17.27 -6.93
C LYS A 140 2.03 -17.66 -8.18
N ASN A 141 1.75 -18.93 -8.37
CA ASN A 141 0.98 -19.40 -9.52
C ASN A 141 -0.47 -18.90 -9.46
N LEU A 142 -1.11 -18.96 -8.29
CA LEU A 142 -2.45 -18.40 -8.08
C LEU A 142 -2.49 -16.90 -8.33
N LEU A 143 -1.47 -16.16 -7.89
CA LEU A 143 -1.35 -14.73 -8.21
C LEU A 143 -1.27 -14.49 -9.72
N ASN A 144 -0.48 -15.28 -10.44
CA ASN A 144 -0.38 -15.16 -11.90
C ASN A 144 -1.73 -15.43 -12.60
N ILE A 145 -2.48 -16.43 -12.13
CA ILE A 145 -3.83 -16.72 -12.65
C ILE A 145 -4.77 -15.54 -12.40
N PHE A 146 -4.80 -15.03 -11.16
CA PHE A 146 -5.62 -13.86 -10.81
C PHE A 146 -5.30 -12.66 -11.71
N LEU A 147 -4.02 -12.31 -11.86
CA LEU A 147 -3.59 -11.16 -12.67
C LEU A 147 -3.90 -11.34 -14.15
N ASN A 148 -3.74 -12.56 -14.69
CA ASN A 148 -4.13 -12.87 -16.07
C ASN A 148 -5.63 -12.67 -16.30
N ASN A 149 -6.46 -13.08 -15.33
CA ASN A 149 -7.90 -12.86 -15.40
C ASN A 149 -8.26 -11.38 -15.34
N GLN A 150 -7.56 -10.57 -14.52
CA GLN A 150 -7.77 -9.13 -14.52
C GLN A 150 -7.34 -8.48 -15.85
N ASN A 151 -6.22 -8.90 -16.44
CA ASN A 151 -5.78 -8.42 -17.75
C ASN A 151 -6.81 -8.78 -18.84
N LYS A 152 -7.40 -9.97 -18.81
CA LYS A 152 -8.51 -10.35 -19.73
C LYS A 152 -9.73 -9.45 -19.53
N LYS A 153 -10.11 -9.16 -18.28
CA LYS A 153 -11.23 -8.25 -17.99
C LYS A 153 -10.98 -6.85 -18.54
N ILE A 154 -9.79 -6.29 -18.35
CA ILE A 154 -9.41 -5.00 -18.94
C ILE A 154 -9.54 -5.04 -20.46
N SER A 155 -9.05 -6.11 -21.12
CA SER A 155 -9.16 -6.25 -22.58
C SER A 155 -10.62 -6.32 -23.05
N LEU A 156 -11.54 -6.88 -22.24
CA LEU A 156 -12.97 -6.92 -22.55
C LEU A 156 -13.62 -5.55 -22.39
N LEU A 157 -13.20 -4.77 -21.37
CA LEU A 157 -13.68 -3.39 -21.20
C LEU A 157 -13.35 -2.55 -22.46
N ILE A 158 -12.12 -2.67 -22.97
CA ILE A 158 -11.66 -1.96 -24.16
C ILE A 158 -12.47 -2.34 -25.41
N LYS A 159 -12.91 -3.59 -25.55
CA LYS A 159 -13.65 -4.10 -26.71
C LYS A 159 -15.15 -3.81 -26.65
N ASN A 160 -15.63 -3.14 -25.61
CA ASN A 160 -17.05 -2.83 -25.50
C ASN A 160 -17.46 -1.75 -26.52
N GLU A 161 -18.09 -2.16 -27.61
CA GLU A 161 -18.49 -1.25 -28.69
C GLU A 161 -19.61 -0.29 -28.29
N THR A 162 -20.43 -0.65 -27.27
CA THR A 162 -21.57 0.20 -26.83
C THR A 162 -21.10 1.52 -26.22
N ILE A 163 -19.82 1.62 -25.81
CA ILE A 163 -19.24 2.84 -25.23
C ILE A 163 -19.01 3.95 -26.27
N LYS A 164 -19.07 3.65 -27.56
CA LYS A 164 -18.81 4.63 -28.65
C LYS A 164 -19.72 5.85 -28.56
N ASP A 165 -20.92 5.68 -28.02
CA ASP A 165 -21.90 6.76 -27.87
C ASP A 165 -21.75 7.56 -26.58
N ALA A 166 -20.95 7.07 -25.62
CA ALA A 166 -20.64 7.79 -24.39
C ALA A 166 -19.69 8.97 -24.60
N SER A 167 -19.59 9.83 -23.59
CA SER A 167 -18.61 10.93 -23.63
C SER A 167 -17.18 10.40 -23.75
N LYS A 168 -16.28 11.20 -24.33
CA LYS A 168 -14.86 10.82 -24.50
C LYS A 168 -14.19 10.48 -23.17
N LEU A 169 -14.54 11.18 -22.08
CA LEU A 169 -14.05 10.88 -20.74
C LEU A 169 -14.42 9.46 -20.32
N ILE A 170 -15.68 9.07 -20.48
CA ILE A 170 -16.15 7.73 -20.17
C ILE A 170 -15.46 6.68 -21.05
N GLN A 171 -15.30 6.94 -22.34
CA GLN A 171 -14.54 6.05 -23.23
C GLN A 171 -13.09 5.85 -22.74
N GLY A 172 -12.44 6.92 -22.27
CA GLY A 172 -11.11 6.85 -21.68
C GLY A 172 -11.08 6.01 -20.38
N LEU A 173 -12.06 6.18 -19.49
CA LEU A 173 -12.16 5.42 -18.24
C LEU A 173 -12.30 3.91 -18.46
N TYR A 174 -13.02 3.47 -19.47
CA TYR A 174 -13.23 2.05 -19.79
C TYR A 174 -11.98 1.35 -20.36
N ARG A 175 -10.80 2.00 -20.33
CA ARG A 175 -9.52 1.42 -20.78
C ARG A 175 -8.72 0.75 -19.65
N GLY A 176 -9.19 0.81 -18.39
CA GLY A 176 -8.48 0.20 -17.26
C GLY A 176 -9.22 0.36 -15.94
N TYR A 177 -8.57 0.03 -14.84
CA TYR A 177 -9.08 0.26 -13.49
C TYR A 177 -8.50 1.55 -12.92
N LEU A 178 -9.32 2.37 -12.31
CA LEU A 178 -8.89 3.63 -11.68
C LEU A 178 -7.88 3.35 -10.57
N LEU A 179 -6.70 3.98 -10.65
CA LEU A 179 -5.69 3.95 -9.60
C LEU A 179 -6.01 5.00 -8.54
N PRO A 180 -6.25 4.62 -7.27
CA PRO A 180 -6.73 5.57 -6.26
C PRO A 180 -5.64 6.45 -5.66
N PHE A 181 -4.34 6.20 -5.94
CA PHE A 181 -3.23 6.98 -5.40
C PHE A 181 -3.13 8.38 -6.00
N ASN A 182 -2.71 9.35 -5.17
CA ASN A 182 -2.52 10.73 -5.57
C ASN A 182 -1.10 10.94 -6.13
N ASP A 183 -0.99 10.98 -7.44
CA ASP A 183 0.30 11.17 -8.12
C ASP A 183 0.53 12.55 -8.71
N SER A 184 -0.47 13.42 -8.65
CA SER A 184 -0.39 14.74 -9.26
C SER A 184 -1.19 15.76 -8.47
N GLU A 185 -0.77 17.00 -8.58
CA GLU A 185 -1.46 18.16 -8.04
C GLU A 185 -2.82 18.41 -8.73
N ASN A 186 -3.13 17.70 -9.82
CA ASN A 186 -4.36 17.86 -10.58
C ASN A 186 -5.42 16.83 -10.18
N VAL A 187 -6.56 17.33 -9.76
CA VAL A 187 -7.68 16.57 -9.18
C VAL A 187 -8.73 16.17 -10.24
N LEU A 188 -8.52 16.52 -11.51
CA LEU A 188 -9.44 16.19 -12.60
C LEU A 188 -9.39 14.71 -12.93
N ASP A 189 -10.54 14.09 -13.22
CA ASP A 189 -10.62 12.67 -13.62
C ASP A 189 -9.75 12.37 -14.85
N GLU A 190 -9.59 13.31 -15.76
CA GLU A 190 -8.71 13.21 -16.96
C GLU A 190 -7.23 13.04 -16.60
N GLU A 191 -6.78 13.59 -15.49
CA GLU A 191 -5.41 13.47 -14.99
C GLU A 191 -5.18 12.21 -14.15
N SER A 192 -6.25 11.47 -13.84
CA SER A 192 -6.18 10.23 -13.10
C SER A 192 -5.50 9.13 -13.90
N TYR A 193 -4.68 8.31 -13.22
CA TYR A 193 -4.08 7.12 -13.82
C TYR A 193 -5.04 5.94 -13.79
N LEU A 194 -5.05 5.17 -14.88
CA LEU A 194 -5.71 3.86 -14.93
C LEU A 194 -4.67 2.75 -14.96
N ILE A 195 -4.93 1.67 -14.27
CA ILE A 195 -4.19 0.41 -14.40
C ILE A 195 -4.65 -0.24 -15.70
N VAL A 196 -3.78 -0.26 -16.70
CA VAL A 196 -4.09 -0.78 -18.04
C VAL A 196 -3.59 -2.21 -18.24
N LYS A 197 -2.60 -2.66 -17.43
CA LYS A 197 -2.07 -4.01 -17.49
C LYS A 197 -1.28 -4.38 -16.24
N PHE A 198 -1.52 -5.57 -15.69
CA PHE A 198 -0.73 -6.14 -14.59
C PHE A 198 0.46 -6.93 -15.13
N ASN A 199 1.62 -6.80 -14.47
CA ASN A 199 2.82 -7.54 -14.81
C ASN A 199 3.03 -8.73 -13.88
N ASN A 200 2.86 -9.94 -14.39
CA ASN A 200 2.94 -11.19 -13.63
C ASN A 200 4.38 -11.51 -13.19
N LYS A 201 5.37 -11.19 -14.03
CA LYS A 201 6.77 -11.54 -13.78
C LYS A 201 7.29 -10.88 -12.50
N TYR A 202 6.98 -9.61 -12.30
CA TYR A 202 7.51 -8.80 -11.20
C TYR A 202 6.54 -8.63 -10.01
N SER A 203 5.28 -9.05 -10.15
CA SER A 203 4.34 -9.13 -9.04
C SER A 203 4.62 -10.36 -8.18
N GLN A 204 4.45 -10.26 -6.85
CA GLN A 204 4.79 -11.36 -5.93
C GLN A 204 3.93 -11.35 -4.67
N CYS A 205 3.76 -12.53 -4.07
CA CYS A 205 3.21 -12.67 -2.73
C CYS A 205 4.32 -12.44 -1.70
N LEU A 206 4.04 -11.61 -0.70
CA LEU A 206 4.96 -11.37 0.41
C LEU A 206 4.61 -12.34 1.53
N SER A 207 5.61 -13.07 2.03
CA SER A 207 5.38 -14.05 3.10
C SER A 207 5.47 -13.37 4.45
N THR A 208 4.35 -13.29 5.18
CA THR A 208 4.30 -12.98 6.59
C THR A 208 3.68 -14.15 7.35
N LYS A 209 3.90 -14.23 8.68
CA LYS A 209 3.37 -15.34 9.51
C LYS A 209 1.85 -15.41 9.49
N ALA A 210 1.19 -14.25 9.54
CA ALA A 210 -0.26 -14.17 9.74
C ALA A 210 -1.06 -13.87 8.47
N ARG A 211 -0.43 -13.26 7.46
CA ARG A 211 -1.11 -12.68 6.28
C ARG A 211 -0.31 -12.95 5.02
N VAL A 212 -0.93 -12.73 3.86
CA VAL A 212 -0.25 -12.85 2.56
C VAL A 212 -0.47 -11.57 1.76
N PRO A 213 0.27 -10.49 2.07
CA PRO A 213 0.22 -9.30 1.24
C PRO A 213 0.72 -9.59 -0.18
N CYS A 214 0.15 -8.92 -1.18
CA CYS A 214 0.55 -9.06 -2.56
C CYS A 214 1.16 -7.75 -3.07
N LYS A 215 2.44 -7.78 -3.45
CA LYS A 215 3.07 -6.71 -4.21
C LYS A 215 2.67 -6.86 -5.66
N LEU A 216 1.96 -5.87 -6.21
CA LEU A 216 1.54 -5.83 -7.60
C LEU A 216 2.33 -4.77 -8.36
N ILE A 217 2.84 -5.13 -9.54
CA ILE A 217 3.49 -4.23 -10.49
C ILE A 217 2.61 -4.17 -11.73
N PHE A 218 2.34 -2.96 -12.23
CA PHE A 218 1.41 -2.74 -13.30
C PHE A 218 1.76 -1.50 -14.12
N GLU A 219 1.25 -1.48 -15.32
CA GLU A 219 1.33 -0.39 -16.27
C GLU A 219 0.16 0.56 -16.05
N VAL A 220 0.43 1.87 -16.08
CA VAL A 220 -0.57 2.90 -15.94
C VAL A 220 -0.47 3.93 -17.05
N VAL A 221 -1.65 4.47 -17.45
CA VAL A 221 -1.75 5.58 -18.40
C VAL A 221 -2.82 6.54 -17.88
N LYS A 222 -2.65 7.85 -18.10
CA LYS A 222 -3.65 8.85 -17.72
C LYS A 222 -4.86 8.77 -18.65
N VAL A 223 -6.04 9.05 -18.08
CA VAL A 223 -7.32 9.04 -18.83
C VAL A 223 -7.26 9.95 -20.07
N LYS A 224 -6.68 11.16 -19.94
CA LYS A 224 -6.54 12.11 -21.05
C LYS A 224 -5.83 11.54 -22.30
N ASP A 225 -4.82 10.69 -22.08
CA ASP A 225 -4.10 10.06 -23.18
C ASP A 225 -4.92 8.89 -23.75
N LEU A 226 -5.69 8.19 -22.91
CA LEU A 226 -6.54 7.08 -23.33
C LEU A 226 -7.81 7.53 -24.10
N ILE A 227 -8.23 8.77 -23.95
CA ILE A 227 -9.28 9.38 -24.79
C ILE A 227 -8.86 9.38 -26.27
N ASN A 228 -7.57 9.51 -26.54
CA ASN A 228 -7.00 9.53 -27.89
C ASN A 228 -6.31 8.21 -28.25
N TYR A 229 -6.77 7.10 -27.68
CA TYR A 229 -6.15 5.78 -27.79
C TYR A 229 -5.82 5.34 -29.21
N ASP A 230 -6.71 5.59 -30.17
CA ASP A 230 -6.54 5.18 -31.55
C ASP A 230 -5.37 5.89 -32.26
N ASN A 231 -4.99 7.09 -31.82
CA ASN A 231 -3.86 7.83 -32.36
C ASN A 231 -2.49 7.21 -32.05
N TYR A 232 -2.41 6.43 -30.93
CA TYR A 232 -1.15 5.87 -30.45
C TYR A 232 -0.93 4.39 -30.84
N ILE A 233 -2.00 3.68 -31.26
CA ILE A 233 -1.94 2.25 -31.63
C ILE A 233 -1.65 2.03 -33.13
N LEU A 234 -2.03 2.95 -33.99
CA LEU A 234 -1.80 2.82 -35.41
C LEU A 234 -0.31 2.59 -35.79
N ASP A 235 0.61 3.16 -34.98
CA ASP A 235 2.05 2.98 -35.19
C ASP A 235 2.55 1.56 -34.81
N ASP A 236 1.90 0.88 -33.88
CA ASP A 236 2.31 -0.47 -33.44
C ASP A 236 1.89 -1.57 -34.43
N ILE A 237 0.78 -1.42 -35.13
CA ILE A 237 0.35 -2.38 -36.16
C ILE A 237 1.35 -2.39 -37.33
N VAL A 238 1.88 -1.24 -37.70
CA VAL A 238 2.90 -1.12 -38.73
C VAL A 238 4.23 -1.72 -38.27
N TYR A 239 4.60 -1.59 -36.98
CA TYR A 239 5.84 -2.12 -36.43
C TYR A 239 5.79 -3.65 -36.26
N ILE A 240 4.70 -4.19 -35.74
CA ILE A 240 4.49 -5.65 -35.63
C ILE A 240 4.42 -6.30 -37.03
N GLY A 241 3.77 -5.66 -37.98
CA GLY A 241 3.76 -6.10 -39.37
C GLY A 241 5.17 -6.17 -39.99
N ARG A 242 6.05 -5.21 -39.68
CA ARG A 242 7.46 -5.22 -40.16
C ARG A 242 8.33 -6.27 -39.45
N GLN A 243 8.14 -6.52 -38.14
CA GLN A 243 8.89 -7.57 -37.44
C GLN A 243 8.44 -8.98 -37.84
N SER A 244 7.15 -9.20 -38.08
CA SER A 244 6.64 -10.52 -38.51
C SER A 244 7.15 -10.90 -39.89
N ILE A 245 7.44 -9.96 -40.78
CA ILE A 245 8.05 -10.19 -42.09
C ILE A 245 9.54 -10.57 -41.94
N PHE A 246 10.26 -10.04 -40.95
CA PHE A 246 11.68 -10.38 -40.71
C PHE A 246 11.89 -11.73 -40.01
N ILE A 247 10.95 -12.20 -39.20
CA ILE A 247 11.05 -13.45 -38.45
C ILE A 247 10.65 -14.68 -39.30
N ASN A 248 9.80 -14.52 -40.30
CA ASN A 248 9.33 -15.63 -41.13
C ASN A 248 10.35 -16.14 -42.16
N ASN A 249 11.49 -15.48 -42.33
CA ASN A 249 12.49 -15.90 -43.33
C ASN A 249 13.64 -16.75 -42.77
N ASN A 250 13.68 -17.10 -41.47
CA ASN A 250 14.84 -17.78 -40.88
C ASN A 250 14.54 -18.88 -39.85
N ILE A 251 13.45 -19.63 -39.95
CA ILE A 251 13.27 -20.79 -39.04
C ILE A 251 12.87 -22.06 -39.80
N ASN A 252 13.82 -22.98 -39.90
CA ASN A 252 13.68 -24.34 -40.42
C ASN A 252 12.78 -25.23 -39.55
N ASN A 253 12.08 -26.15 -40.23
CA ASN A 253 10.87 -26.87 -39.87
C ASN A 253 11.00 -28.01 -38.84
N ASN A 254 12.07 -28.20 -38.06
CA ASN A 254 12.27 -29.42 -37.22
C ASN A 254 12.15 -29.25 -35.70
N ILE A 255 11.61 -28.15 -35.17
CA ILE A 255 11.40 -27.95 -33.72
C ILE A 255 9.91 -27.81 -33.34
N LYS A 256 9.00 -28.00 -34.28
CA LYS A 256 7.58 -27.68 -34.09
C LYS A 256 6.75 -28.75 -33.36
N GLU A 257 7.08 -30.04 -33.39
CA GLU A 257 6.17 -31.08 -32.84
C GLU A 257 6.30 -31.28 -31.33
N GLU A 258 7.50 -31.28 -30.76
CA GLU A 258 7.66 -31.48 -29.31
C GLU A 258 7.16 -30.29 -28.47
N LYS A 259 7.36 -29.07 -28.93
CA LYS A 259 6.84 -27.89 -28.21
C LYS A 259 5.32 -27.73 -28.28
N ILE A 260 4.68 -28.24 -29.31
CA ILE A 260 3.21 -28.18 -29.46
C ILE A 260 2.52 -29.15 -28.51
N ASN A 261 3.09 -30.31 -28.23
CA ASN A 261 2.52 -31.28 -27.30
C ASN A 261 2.64 -30.84 -25.84
N VAL A 262 3.77 -30.28 -25.43
CA VAL A 262 3.94 -29.71 -24.08
C VAL A 262 2.99 -28.50 -23.86
N ILE A 263 2.79 -27.67 -24.88
CA ILE A 263 1.86 -26.53 -24.80
C ILE A 263 0.40 -27.01 -24.76
N LYS A 264 0.05 -28.11 -25.43
CA LYS A 264 -1.29 -28.70 -25.35
C LYS A 264 -1.60 -29.32 -23.99
N GLU A 265 -0.68 -30.08 -23.40
CA GLU A 265 -0.85 -30.64 -22.06
C GLU A 265 -0.93 -29.58 -20.98
N GLU A 266 -0.12 -28.51 -21.07
CA GLU A 266 -0.25 -27.35 -20.17
C GLU A 266 -1.58 -26.60 -20.38
N LYS A 267 -2.05 -26.49 -21.61
CA LYS A 267 -3.31 -25.83 -21.95
C LYS A 267 -4.53 -26.60 -21.41
N GLU A 268 -4.57 -27.92 -21.54
CA GLU A 268 -5.62 -28.77 -21.01
C GLU A 268 -5.64 -28.76 -19.46
N LYS A 269 -4.47 -28.74 -18.83
CA LYS A 269 -4.33 -28.59 -17.37
C LYS A 269 -4.78 -27.21 -16.87
N TYR A 270 -4.55 -26.17 -17.67
CA TYR A 270 -5.02 -24.81 -17.40
C TYR A 270 -6.52 -24.66 -17.59
N GLU A 271 -7.09 -25.30 -18.61
CA GLU A 271 -8.54 -25.25 -18.88
C GLU A 271 -9.33 -26.00 -17.80
N SER A 272 -8.89 -27.16 -17.32
CA SER A 272 -9.53 -27.88 -16.24
C SER A 272 -9.48 -27.17 -14.88
N LEU A 273 -8.39 -26.44 -14.59
CA LEU A 273 -8.26 -25.64 -13.37
C LEU A 273 -9.10 -24.36 -13.44
N ASN A 274 -9.16 -23.73 -14.61
CA ASN A 274 -10.02 -22.56 -14.83
C ASN A 274 -11.51 -22.91 -14.77
N GLU A 275 -11.89 -24.08 -15.29
CA GLU A 275 -13.26 -24.57 -15.22
C GLU A 275 -13.66 -24.93 -13.77
N PHE A 276 -12.77 -25.52 -13.00
CA PHE A 276 -12.98 -25.79 -11.57
C PHE A 276 -13.13 -24.47 -10.77
N LEU A 277 -12.27 -23.47 -11.02
CA LEU A 277 -12.35 -22.17 -10.34
C LEU A 277 -13.59 -21.37 -10.79
N TYR A 278 -13.94 -21.44 -12.08
CA TYR A 278 -15.13 -20.79 -12.62
C TYR A 278 -16.41 -21.39 -12.04
N ASN A 279 -16.50 -22.72 -11.97
CA ASN A 279 -17.64 -23.44 -11.42
C ASN A 279 -17.79 -23.17 -9.92
N LYS A 280 -16.70 -23.10 -9.17
CA LYS A 280 -16.73 -22.73 -7.75
C LYS A 280 -17.15 -21.27 -7.53
N ILE A 281 -16.70 -20.35 -8.37
CA ILE A 281 -17.12 -18.94 -8.29
C ILE A 281 -18.61 -18.80 -8.61
N LYS A 282 -19.08 -19.57 -9.58
CA LYS A 282 -20.50 -19.59 -9.99
C LYS A 282 -21.39 -20.25 -8.94
N GLU A 283 -20.93 -21.29 -8.25
CA GLU A 283 -21.62 -21.88 -7.09
C GLU A 283 -21.73 -20.87 -5.93
N GLU A 284 -20.66 -20.13 -5.64
CA GLU A 284 -20.67 -19.09 -4.59
C GLU A 284 -21.55 -17.87 -4.99
N GLU A 285 -21.57 -17.49 -6.26
CA GLU A 285 -22.48 -16.42 -6.78
C GLU A 285 -23.95 -16.83 -6.71
N ASN A 286 -24.26 -18.11 -6.98
CA ASN A 286 -25.62 -18.64 -6.86
C ASN A 286 -26.08 -18.72 -5.40
N ILE A 287 -25.19 -19.10 -4.47
CA ILE A 287 -25.50 -19.13 -3.03
C ILE A 287 -25.78 -17.72 -2.52
N ILE A 288 -25.04 -16.72 -2.97
CA ILE A 288 -25.25 -15.31 -2.59
C ILE A 288 -26.59 -14.81 -3.16
N GLN A 289 -26.97 -15.18 -4.39
CA GLN A 289 -28.26 -14.83 -4.98
C GLN A 289 -29.43 -15.56 -4.30
N GLU A 290 -29.24 -16.80 -3.84
CA GLU A 290 -30.24 -17.54 -3.06
C GLU A 290 -30.39 -16.96 -1.65
N GLU A 291 -29.32 -16.51 -1.01
CA GLU A 291 -29.37 -15.82 0.29
C GLU A 291 -30.02 -14.43 0.18
N GLU A 292 -29.79 -13.68 -0.89
CA GLU A 292 -30.46 -12.39 -1.15
C GLU A 292 -31.96 -12.57 -1.44
N ASN A 293 -32.34 -13.62 -2.14
CA ASN A 293 -33.74 -13.94 -2.43
C ASN A 293 -34.48 -14.53 -1.21
N ASN A 294 -33.80 -15.25 -0.32
CA ASN A 294 -34.39 -15.80 0.90
C ASN A 294 -34.56 -14.76 2.01
N ASN A 295 -33.73 -13.72 2.05
CA ASN A 295 -33.84 -12.63 3.03
C ASN A 295 -35.07 -11.72 2.78
N ASN A 296 -35.69 -11.78 1.61
CA ASN A 296 -36.92 -11.07 1.32
C ASN A 296 -38.20 -11.82 1.79
N ASN A 297 -38.11 -13.04 2.29
CA ASN A 297 -39.28 -13.88 2.63
C ASN A 297 -39.33 -14.41 4.07
N ILE A 298 -38.47 -13.95 5.00
CA ILE A 298 -38.51 -14.45 6.40
C ILE A 298 -38.65 -13.31 7.41
N ASN A 299 -39.91 -12.85 7.56
CA ASN A 299 -40.44 -12.48 8.85
C ASN A 299 -41.21 -13.72 9.34
N ASN A 300 -40.60 -14.59 10.06
CA ASN A 300 -41.09 -15.42 11.18
C ASN A 300 -40.23 -16.69 11.36
N SER A 301 -39.87 -16.88 12.62
CA SER A 301 -39.42 -18.11 13.29
C SER A 301 -37.94 -18.30 13.56
N ASN A 302 -37.63 -18.11 14.83
CA ASN A 302 -36.47 -18.66 15.54
C ASN A 302 -36.43 -20.19 15.38
N ASN A 303 -35.31 -20.70 14.90
CA ASN A 303 -34.71 -22.02 15.14
C ASN A 303 -34.07 -22.57 13.85
N ILE A 304 -32.86 -22.18 13.54
CA ILE A 304 -31.91 -22.99 12.73
C ILE A 304 -30.48 -22.41 12.94
N ASN A 305 -29.90 -22.68 14.09
CA ASN A 305 -28.48 -22.33 14.35
C ASN A 305 -27.53 -23.52 14.52
N ASN A 306 -27.95 -24.75 14.15
CA ASN A 306 -27.13 -25.94 14.40
C ASN A 306 -26.74 -26.76 13.15
N ASN A 307 -27.16 -26.39 11.95
CA ASN A 307 -26.85 -27.18 10.74
C ASN A 307 -25.76 -26.59 9.81
N ILE A 308 -25.28 -25.37 10.06
CA ILE A 308 -24.24 -24.74 9.21
C ILE A 308 -22.83 -25.18 9.64
N ILE A 309 -22.64 -25.60 10.88
CA ILE A 309 -21.32 -26.04 11.40
C ILE A 309 -20.93 -27.43 10.92
N THR A 310 -21.87 -28.29 10.54
CA THR A 310 -21.59 -29.68 10.14
C THR A 310 -21.11 -29.84 8.69
N ASN A 311 -21.38 -28.90 7.81
CA ASN A 311 -20.98 -28.97 6.39
C ASN A 311 -19.56 -28.47 6.11
N ILE A 312 -18.92 -27.78 7.07
CA ILE A 312 -17.53 -27.30 6.94
C ILE A 312 -16.51 -28.40 7.25
N PHE A 313 -16.92 -29.53 7.88
CA PHE A 313 -16.02 -30.61 8.31
C PHE A 313 -15.81 -31.75 7.31
N ASN A 314 -16.42 -31.73 6.13
CA ASN A 314 -16.22 -32.77 5.11
C ASN A 314 -14.96 -32.61 4.22
N PHE A 315 -14.09 -31.65 4.56
CA PHE A 315 -12.80 -31.46 3.87
C PHE A 315 -11.72 -32.50 4.21
N LYS A 316 -11.97 -33.39 5.20
CA LYS A 316 -10.99 -34.41 5.59
C LYS A 316 -10.88 -35.57 4.56
N SER A 317 -11.94 -35.86 3.80
CA SER A 317 -11.94 -36.97 2.83
C SER A 317 -11.23 -36.66 1.51
N ILE A 318 -11.10 -35.37 1.15
CA ILE A 318 -10.40 -34.96 -0.07
C ILE A 318 -8.89 -34.91 0.15
N LYS A 319 -8.45 -34.60 1.37
CA LYS A 319 -7.03 -34.60 1.74
C LYS A 319 -6.40 -35.98 1.67
N GLU A 320 -7.13 -37.04 2.00
CA GLU A 320 -6.61 -38.41 1.99
C GLU A 320 -6.49 -39.00 0.59
N LYS A 321 -7.30 -38.56 -0.37
CA LYS A 321 -7.21 -39.04 -1.77
C LYS A 321 -6.04 -38.45 -2.55
N ILE A 322 -5.63 -37.24 -2.21
CA ILE A 322 -4.48 -36.53 -2.84
C ILE A 322 -3.16 -37.02 -2.23
N PHE A 323 -3.14 -37.41 -0.94
CA PHE A 323 -1.92 -37.87 -0.27
C PHE A 323 -1.54 -39.33 -0.63
N LYS A 324 -2.45 -40.14 -1.16
CA LYS A 324 -2.15 -41.52 -1.57
C LYS A 324 -1.51 -41.66 -2.94
N LYS A 325 -1.44 -40.58 -3.76
CA LYS A 325 -0.88 -40.65 -5.11
C LYS A 325 0.59 -40.19 -5.24
N ASN A 326 1.20 -39.67 -4.17
CA ASN A 326 2.59 -39.12 -4.19
C ASN A 326 3.51 -39.80 -3.14
N LYS A 327 3.32 -41.08 -2.87
CA LYS A 327 4.21 -41.86 -1.98
C LYS A 327 5.17 -42.78 -2.75
N ASN A 328 5.82 -42.28 -3.79
CA ASN A 328 7.01 -42.94 -4.35
C ASN A 328 7.82 -41.89 -5.08
N LEU A 329 8.71 -41.24 -4.37
CA LEU A 329 10.00 -40.72 -4.88
C LEU A 329 10.79 -40.09 -3.71
N ASP A 330 11.74 -40.92 -3.29
CA ASP A 330 13.05 -40.57 -2.71
C ASP A 330 13.18 -39.69 -1.47
N LEU A 331 13.08 -40.35 -0.34
CA LEU A 331 13.85 -40.07 0.89
C LEU A 331 15.27 -40.65 0.72
N ILE A 332 16.25 -39.88 0.27
CA ILE A 332 17.66 -40.15 0.53
C ILE A 332 18.45 -38.80 0.57
N LYS A 333 19.16 -38.60 1.69
CA LYS A 333 20.27 -37.70 1.95
C LYS A 333 19.92 -36.24 2.34
N LEU A 334 19.83 -36.03 3.63
CA LEU A 334 20.44 -34.91 4.36
C LEU A 334 20.47 -35.28 5.85
N SER A 335 21.43 -36.13 6.20
CA SER A 335 21.92 -36.25 7.58
C SER A 335 23.42 -35.97 7.58
N LYS A 336 23.85 -35.22 8.57
CA LYS A 336 25.22 -34.94 9.02
C LYS A 336 25.91 -33.75 8.38
N GLU A 337 25.84 -32.65 9.15
CA GLU A 337 27.03 -31.96 9.60
C GLU A 337 26.68 -31.02 10.76
N ASN A 338 26.67 -31.61 11.97
CA ASN A 338 26.91 -30.87 13.21
C ASN A 338 28.44 -30.81 13.39
N ARG A 339 29.04 -29.60 13.39
CA ARG A 339 30.33 -29.39 14.00
C ARG A 339 30.40 -28.07 14.72
N SER A 340 30.51 -28.22 16.03
CA SER A 340 31.31 -27.46 17.03
C SER A 340 31.41 -25.94 16.88
N LEU A 341 30.81 -25.26 17.85
CA LEU A 341 31.22 -23.95 18.34
C LEU A 341 32.71 -23.96 18.70
N SER A 342 33.53 -23.25 17.96
CA SER A 342 34.86 -22.79 18.40
C SER A 342 34.78 -21.28 18.59
N THR A 343 35.09 -20.87 19.81
CA THR A 343 35.44 -19.51 20.19
C THR A 343 36.62 -19.06 19.34
N GLY A 344 36.41 -18.15 18.40
CA GLY A 344 37.46 -17.54 17.59
C GLY A 344 37.14 -16.08 17.36
N GLU A 345 38.12 -15.24 17.53
CA GLU A 345 38.14 -13.79 17.31
C GLU A 345 37.47 -13.34 16.01
N PRO A 346 37.02 -12.08 15.90
CA PRO A 346 36.36 -11.60 14.69
C PRO A 346 37.34 -11.65 13.50
N PRO A 347 36.95 -12.28 12.37
CA PRO A 347 37.89 -12.59 11.29
C PRO A 347 38.07 -11.43 10.33
N TYR A 348 38.29 -10.20 10.79
CA TYR A 348 38.64 -9.08 9.89
C TYR A 348 39.55 -8.09 10.60
N SER A 349 40.86 -8.35 10.51
CA SER A 349 41.86 -7.29 10.62
C SER A 349 41.80 -6.44 9.34
N PHE A 350 41.62 -5.14 9.51
CA PHE A 350 41.76 -4.17 8.43
C PHE A 350 43.18 -4.10 7.94
N ASN A 351 43.53 -4.81 6.91
CA ASN A 351 44.73 -4.54 6.12
C ASN A 351 44.34 -3.64 4.94
N SER A 352 45.08 -2.59 4.71
CA SER A 352 44.94 -1.55 3.71
C SER A 352 45.03 -2.00 2.24
N TYR A 353 44.95 -3.29 1.96
CA TYR A 353 44.97 -3.90 0.64
C TYR A 353 43.79 -4.90 0.49
N GLY A 354 42.63 -4.40 0.21
CA GLY A 354 41.50 -5.28 -0.08
C GLY A 354 40.16 -4.57 0.11
N LEU A 355 39.89 -3.58 -0.72
CA LEU A 355 38.49 -3.20 -1.02
C LEU A 355 37.87 -4.47 -1.60
N ILE A 356 37.27 -5.29 -0.73
CA ILE A 356 36.41 -6.38 -1.16
C ILE A 356 35.35 -5.71 -1.99
N ASN A 357 35.32 -6.01 -3.28
CA ASN A 357 34.19 -5.58 -4.12
C ASN A 357 32.94 -6.21 -3.54
N PHE A 358 32.18 -5.43 -2.77
CA PHE A 358 31.03 -5.88 -2.01
C PHE A 358 30.00 -6.53 -2.93
N GLU A 359 29.81 -5.95 -4.13
CA GLU A 359 28.90 -6.51 -5.13
C GLU A 359 29.37 -7.87 -5.67
N SER A 360 30.66 -8.12 -5.79
CA SER A 360 31.17 -9.42 -6.25
C SER A 360 30.93 -10.52 -5.22
N LYS A 361 30.93 -10.18 -3.92
CA LYS A 361 30.76 -11.14 -2.82
C LYS A 361 29.27 -11.39 -2.48
N TYR A 362 28.46 -10.35 -2.46
CA TYR A 362 27.07 -10.41 -1.94
C TYR A 362 26.00 -10.09 -2.98
N GLY A 363 26.40 -9.66 -4.19
CA GLY A 363 25.51 -9.09 -5.18
C GLY A 363 24.97 -7.73 -4.74
N ASN A 364 24.04 -7.19 -5.55
CA ASN A 364 23.29 -5.99 -5.13
C ASN A 364 22.20 -6.38 -4.12
N PRO A 365 22.28 -6.00 -2.83
CA PRO A 365 21.29 -6.39 -1.83
C PRO A 365 19.91 -5.80 -2.09
N PHE A 366 19.82 -4.65 -2.80
CA PHE A 366 18.55 -4.04 -3.19
C PHE A 366 17.86 -4.76 -4.35
N GLY A 367 18.60 -5.64 -5.07
CA GLY A 367 18.10 -6.30 -6.28
C GLY A 367 18.20 -5.42 -7.52
N GLU A 368 17.40 -5.73 -8.52
CA GLU A 368 17.31 -4.94 -9.74
C GLU A 368 16.62 -3.60 -9.48
N LYS A 369 17.23 -2.50 -9.92
CA LYS A 369 16.67 -1.14 -9.76
C LYS A 369 15.28 -1.04 -10.42
N PHE A 370 14.34 -0.41 -9.74
CA PHE A 370 12.97 -0.27 -10.24
C PHE A 370 12.91 0.46 -11.59
N LEU A 371 13.82 1.40 -11.81
CA LEU A 371 13.95 2.08 -13.10
C LEU A 371 14.28 1.09 -14.24
N GLU A 372 15.15 0.12 -14.01
CA GLU A 372 15.52 -0.88 -15.01
C GLU A 372 14.37 -1.87 -15.26
N ILE A 373 13.70 -2.29 -14.19
CA ILE A 373 12.45 -3.07 -14.31
C ILE A 373 11.44 -2.31 -15.15
N SER A 374 11.25 -1.01 -14.87
CA SER A 374 10.32 -0.16 -15.59
C SER A 374 10.67 -0.02 -17.06
N LYS A 375 11.95 0.17 -17.39
CA LYS A 375 12.43 0.18 -18.79
C LYS A 375 12.14 -1.14 -19.53
N LYS A 376 12.42 -2.28 -18.86
CA LYS A 376 12.17 -3.61 -19.46
C LYS A 376 10.67 -3.84 -19.72
N ILE A 377 9.80 -3.43 -18.81
CA ILE A 377 8.35 -3.54 -19.00
C ILE A 377 7.91 -2.61 -20.12
N LYS A 378 8.34 -1.34 -20.09
CA LYS A 378 7.98 -0.34 -21.14
C LYS A 378 8.36 -0.79 -22.54
N ASN A 379 9.57 -1.30 -22.72
CA ASN A 379 10.06 -1.73 -24.04
C ASN A 379 9.21 -2.86 -24.65
N GLY A 380 8.61 -3.72 -23.82
CA GLY A 380 7.73 -4.80 -24.27
C GLY A 380 6.23 -4.46 -24.23
N SER A 381 5.87 -3.20 -23.97
CA SER A 381 4.48 -2.79 -23.79
C SER A 381 3.86 -2.24 -25.06
N SER A 382 2.58 -2.60 -25.30
CA SER A 382 1.74 -1.94 -26.32
C SER A 382 1.38 -0.50 -25.94
N TYR A 383 1.57 -0.09 -24.69
CA TYR A 383 1.30 1.26 -24.20
C TYR A 383 2.54 2.17 -24.21
N ARG A 384 3.70 1.70 -24.73
CA ARG A 384 4.98 2.43 -24.67
C ARG A 384 4.94 3.83 -25.28
N ASN A 385 4.09 4.06 -26.30
CA ASN A 385 3.98 5.32 -27.02
C ASN A 385 3.08 6.36 -26.33
N PHE A 386 2.34 5.98 -25.27
CA PHE A 386 1.49 6.92 -24.54
C PHE A 386 2.37 7.86 -23.70
N PRO A 387 2.19 9.19 -23.78
CA PRO A 387 3.03 10.17 -23.06
C PRO A 387 3.08 9.95 -21.56
N SER A 388 1.94 9.62 -20.94
CA SER A 388 1.84 9.38 -19.50
C SER A 388 2.10 7.93 -19.09
N HIS A 389 2.51 7.04 -20.01
CA HIS A 389 2.77 5.65 -19.67
C HIS A 389 3.85 5.52 -18.58
N ALA A 390 3.50 4.94 -17.47
CA ALA A 390 4.37 4.70 -16.33
C ALA A 390 4.19 3.30 -15.74
N ILE A 391 5.19 2.86 -14.98
CA ILE A 391 5.12 1.63 -14.20
C ILE A 391 4.97 2.02 -12.74
N LYS A 392 3.96 1.46 -12.07
CA LYS A 392 3.69 1.70 -10.67
C LYS A 392 3.51 0.39 -9.92
N SER A 393 3.50 0.48 -8.60
CA SER A 393 3.33 -0.70 -7.76
C SER A 393 2.68 -0.33 -6.43
N PHE A 394 1.89 -1.27 -5.90
CA PHE A 394 1.39 -1.21 -4.54
C PHE A 394 1.43 -2.60 -3.88
N ILE A 395 1.28 -2.60 -2.57
CA ILE A 395 1.07 -3.78 -1.76
C ILE A 395 -0.41 -3.82 -1.37
N ALA A 396 -1.12 -4.86 -1.80
CA ALA A 396 -2.48 -5.13 -1.32
C ALA A 396 -2.40 -5.93 -0.02
N LYS A 397 -3.04 -5.43 1.03
CA LYS A 397 -3.19 -6.09 2.33
C LYS A 397 -4.66 -6.41 2.60
N ALA A 398 -4.92 -7.61 3.12
CA ALA A 398 -6.22 -8.04 3.60
C ALA A 398 -6.09 -8.64 5.01
N ASN A 399 -7.18 -8.66 5.77
CA ASN A 399 -7.22 -8.99 7.20
C ASN A 399 -6.31 -8.08 8.04
N ASP A 400 -6.24 -6.80 7.66
CA ASP A 400 -5.41 -5.77 8.28
C ASP A 400 -6.16 -4.44 8.35
N ASP A 401 -6.33 -3.92 9.57
CA ASP A 401 -6.89 -2.58 9.77
C ASP A 401 -5.79 -1.53 9.56
N LEU A 402 -5.82 -0.88 8.40
CA LEU A 402 -4.81 0.11 8.02
C LEU A 402 -5.16 1.54 8.46
N ARG A 403 -6.28 1.78 9.13
CA ARG A 403 -6.72 3.14 9.52
C ARG A 403 -5.71 3.82 10.43
N GLN A 404 -5.16 3.09 11.39
CA GLN A 404 -4.14 3.61 12.31
C GLN A 404 -2.82 3.90 11.58
N GLU A 405 -2.39 3.02 10.66
CA GLU A 405 -1.18 3.25 9.85
C GLU A 405 -1.37 4.45 8.91
N SER A 406 -2.57 4.63 8.35
CA SER A 406 -2.94 5.78 7.53
C SER A 406 -2.89 7.09 8.33
N LEU A 407 -3.43 7.11 9.55
CA LEU A 407 -3.34 8.26 10.46
C LEU A 407 -1.88 8.62 10.80
N ALA A 408 -1.07 7.60 11.13
CA ALA A 408 0.36 7.83 11.40
C ALA A 408 1.06 8.45 10.17
N MET A 409 0.80 7.94 8.97
CA MET A 409 1.39 8.46 7.74
C MET A 409 0.90 9.89 7.42
N GLN A 410 -0.35 10.21 7.71
CA GLN A 410 -0.88 11.57 7.59
C GLN A 410 -0.12 12.54 8.50
N LEU A 411 0.11 12.18 9.77
CA LEU A 411 0.88 13.00 10.72
C LEU A 411 2.35 13.12 10.29
N ILE A 412 2.96 12.03 9.78
CA ILE A 412 4.32 12.05 9.25
C ILE A 412 4.42 12.96 8.01
N LYS A 413 3.43 12.93 7.13
CA LYS A 413 3.37 13.83 5.97
C LYS A 413 3.30 15.28 6.41
N MET A 414 2.47 15.61 7.40
CA MET A 414 2.41 16.98 7.94
C MET A 414 3.76 17.41 8.55
N ILE A 415 4.45 16.52 9.27
CA ILE A 415 5.80 16.79 9.78
C ILE A 415 6.77 17.06 8.62
N SER A 416 6.75 16.23 7.58
CA SER A 416 7.57 16.40 6.38
C SER A 416 7.32 17.74 5.69
N ASP A 417 6.04 18.12 5.52
CA ASP A 417 5.64 19.38 4.90
C ASP A 417 6.10 20.61 5.71
N ILE A 418 6.09 20.51 7.05
CA ILE A 418 6.62 21.53 7.95
C ILE A 418 8.13 21.69 7.73
N PHE A 419 8.89 20.60 7.69
CA PHE A 419 10.33 20.65 7.47
C PHE A 419 10.70 21.24 6.11
N ILE A 420 9.96 20.87 5.06
CA ILE A 420 10.15 21.43 3.71
C ILE A 420 9.85 22.94 3.71
N LYS A 421 8.73 23.37 4.29
CA LYS A 421 8.34 24.81 4.37
C LYS A 421 9.33 25.64 5.18
N SER A 422 9.95 25.03 6.19
CA SER A 422 10.96 25.68 7.04
C SER A 422 12.38 25.56 6.50
N ASN A 423 12.55 24.99 5.31
CA ASN A 423 13.84 24.78 4.64
C ASN A 423 14.88 24.05 5.52
N LEU A 424 14.42 23.03 6.28
CA LEU A 424 15.29 22.18 7.10
C LEU A 424 15.75 20.96 6.30
N ASN A 425 17.01 20.58 6.44
CA ASN A 425 17.58 19.37 5.83
C ASN A 425 17.15 18.10 6.60
N LEU A 426 15.84 17.89 6.69
CA LEU A 426 15.20 16.75 7.37
C LEU A 426 14.33 16.00 6.38
N PHE A 427 14.68 14.75 6.09
CA PHE A 427 14.02 13.94 5.08
C PHE A 427 13.15 12.85 5.70
N LEU A 428 11.86 12.87 5.38
CA LEU A 428 10.92 11.79 5.69
C LEU A 428 10.35 11.22 4.38
N ARG A 429 10.51 9.91 4.17
CA ARG A 429 9.82 9.24 3.08
C ARG A 429 8.38 9.00 3.48
N THR A 430 7.46 9.69 2.84
CA THR A 430 6.03 9.42 2.96
C THR A 430 5.58 8.45 1.87
N TYR A 431 4.55 7.67 2.15
CA TYR A 431 3.90 6.78 1.20
C TYR A 431 2.40 6.78 1.43
N GLU A 432 1.65 6.57 0.36
CA GLU A 432 0.19 6.59 0.46
C GLU A 432 -0.36 5.26 0.97
N ILE A 433 -1.41 5.36 1.78
CA ILE A 433 -2.20 4.24 2.28
C ILE A 433 -3.65 4.50 1.95
N ILE A 434 -4.23 3.66 1.11
CA ILE A 434 -5.63 3.71 0.73
C ILE A 434 -6.40 2.62 1.46
N ILE A 435 -7.34 3.02 2.29
CA ILE A 435 -8.23 2.12 3.02
C ILE A 435 -9.36 1.72 2.08
N THR A 436 -9.47 0.45 1.70
CA THR A 436 -10.53 -0.04 0.81
C THR A 436 -11.70 -0.68 1.57
N SER A 437 -11.47 -1.09 2.81
CA SER A 437 -12.48 -1.52 3.78
C SER A 437 -11.88 -1.51 5.19
N ARG A 438 -12.69 -1.81 6.22
CA ARG A 438 -12.23 -1.86 7.61
C ARG A 438 -10.97 -2.72 7.82
N ASN A 439 -10.83 -3.80 7.08
CA ASN A 439 -9.75 -4.78 7.24
C ASN A 439 -8.97 -5.04 5.95
N SER A 440 -8.92 -4.07 5.04
CA SER A 440 -8.12 -4.16 3.83
C SER A 440 -7.74 -2.79 3.29
N GLY A 441 -6.65 -2.77 2.55
CA GLY A 441 -6.22 -1.57 1.84
C GLY A 441 -5.00 -1.82 0.97
N LEU A 442 -4.54 -0.71 0.39
CA LEU A 442 -3.41 -0.65 -0.51
C LEU A 442 -2.35 0.26 0.10
N ILE A 443 -1.11 -0.18 0.06
CA ILE A 443 0.04 0.62 0.50
C ILE A 443 0.94 0.87 -0.70
N GLU A 444 1.31 2.11 -0.95
CA GLU A 444 2.31 2.45 -1.96
C GLU A 444 3.59 1.66 -1.70
N PHE A 445 4.10 0.98 -2.73
CA PHE A 445 5.35 0.25 -2.60
C PHE A 445 6.53 1.21 -2.71
N ILE A 446 7.46 1.14 -1.76
CA ILE A 446 8.69 1.92 -1.77
C ILE A 446 9.73 1.13 -2.59
N PRO A 447 10.06 1.58 -3.81
CA PRO A 447 11.06 0.90 -4.62
C PRO A 447 12.48 1.15 -4.11
N ASP A 448 13.42 0.33 -4.56
CA ASP A 448 14.85 0.48 -4.33
C ASP A 448 15.23 0.66 -2.84
N ALA A 449 14.51 -0.06 -1.98
CA ALA A 449 14.73 -0.06 -0.54
C ALA A 449 14.65 -1.50 0.01
N ILE A 450 15.37 -1.76 1.08
CA ILE A 450 15.43 -3.06 1.75
C ILE A 450 15.36 -2.89 3.27
N SER A 451 14.64 -3.77 3.98
CA SER A 451 14.68 -3.74 5.46
C SER A 451 16.07 -4.10 5.99
N ILE A 452 16.44 -3.49 7.12
CA ILE A 452 17.73 -3.78 7.77
C ILE A 452 17.84 -5.29 8.09
N ASP A 453 16.75 -5.93 8.51
CA ASP A 453 16.70 -7.39 8.70
C ASP A 453 17.05 -8.16 7.42
N SER A 454 16.44 -7.83 6.30
CA SER A 454 16.71 -8.49 5.03
C SER A 454 18.13 -8.21 4.51
N LEU A 455 18.62 -6.99 4.73
CA LEU A 455 19.99 -6.60 4.42
C LEU A 455 20.98 -7.47 5.19
N LYS A 456 20.82 -7.56 6.52
CA LYS A 456 21.68 -8.39 7.38
C LYS A 456 21.58 -9.88 7.07
N LYS A 457 20.41 -10.40 6.71
CA LYS A 457 20.25 -11.80 6.27
C LYS A 457 21.00 -12.09 4.97
N LYS A 458 21.03 -11.13 4.04
CA LYS A 458 21.73 -11.29 2.75
C LYS A 458 23.24 -11.13 2.88
N THR A 459 23.69 -10.18 3.68
CA THR A 459 25.10 -9.76 3.71
C THR A 459 25.87 -10.27 4.93
N GLY A 460 25.18 -10.50 6.05
CA GLY A 460 25.79 -10.93 7.31
C GLY A 460 26.66 -9.86 7.99
N VAL A 461 26.64 -8.60 7.51
CA VAL A 461 27.51 -7.54 8.05
C VAL A 461 26.71 -6.46 8.78
N ASP A 462 27.39 -5.75 9.68
CA ASP A 462 26.86 -4.59 10.38
C ASP A 462 26.61 -3.42 9.44
N LEU A 463 25.66 -2.54 9.81
CA LEU A 463 25.22 -1.44 8.99
C LEU A 463 26.39 -0.48 8.63
N ASN A 464 27.27 -0.16 9.58
CA ASN A 464 28.45 0.68 9.32
C ASN A 464 29.41 0.07 8.28
N ILE A 465 29.63 -1.27 8.37
CA ILE A 465 30.46 -2.00 7.41
C ILE A 465 29.77 -2.00 6.04
N PHE A 466 28.45 -2.21 6.01
CA PHE A 466 27.68 -2.15 4.77
C PHE A 466 27.82 -0.78 4.09
N TYR A 467 27.61 0.33 4.81
CA TYR A 467 27.69 1.67 4.22
C TYR A 467 29.06 1.96 3.63
N ARG A 468 30.14 1.66 4.36
CA ARG A 468 31.50 1.90 3.88
C ARG A 468 31.85 1.09 2.63
N ASN A 469 31.42 -0.16 2.58
CA ASN A 469 31.78 -1.07 1.48
C ASN A 469 30.82 -0.97 0.27
N PHE A 470 29.56 -0.62 0.47
CA PHE A 470 28.59 -0.51 -0.62
C PHE A 470 28.64 0.87 -1.28
N PHE A 471 28.69 1.95 -0.48
CA PHE A 471 28.68 3.30 -1.02
C PHE A 471 30.08 3.82 -1.43
N LEU A 472 31.16 3.21 -0.96
CA LEU A 472 32.53 3.53 -1.35
C LEU A 472 32.83 5.06 -1.39
N HIS A 473 33.06 5.61 -2.59
CA HIS A 473 33.36 7.04 -2.79
C HIS A 473 32.17 7.95 -2.41
N HIS A 474 30.94 7.42 -2.39
CA HIS A 474 29.71 8.12 -2.00
C HIS A 474 29.39 7.93 -0.50
N PHE A 475 30.29 7.32 0.28
CA PHE A 475 30.03 7.03 1.70
C PHE A 475 29.62 8.29 2.48
N LYS A 476 30.31 9.41 2.30
CA LYS A 476 30.00 10.66 3.03
C LYS A 476 28.63 11.22 2.67
N GLU A 477 28.22 11.09 1.42
CA GLU A 477 26.87 11.46 0.97
C GLU A 477 25.81 10.54 1.58
N ALA A 478 26.03 9.22 1.53
CA ALA A 478 25.14 8.24 2.15
C ALA A 478 25.05 8.41 3.68
N GLN A 479 26.17 8.69 4.37
CA GLN A 479 26.21 9.02 5.80
C GLN A 479 25.37 10.27 6.11
N LYS A 480 25.51 11.33 5.30
CA LYS A 480 24.71 12.55 5.42
C LYS A 480 23.21 12.25 5.20
N ASN A 481 22.87 11.50 4.15
CA ASN A 481 21.49 11.07 3.88
C ASN A 481 20.89 10.25 5.04
N PHE A 482 21.71 9.37 5.65
CA PHE A 482 21.31 8.63 6.84
C PHE A 482 20.99 9.57 8.00
N ILE A 483 21.86 10.54 8.28
CA ILE A 483 21.68 11.52 9.36
C ILE A 483 20.41 12.36 9.15
N GLU A 484 20.25 12.91 7.94
CA GLU A 484 19.14 13.77 7.56
C GLU A 484 17.78 13.05 7.55
N SER A 485 17.78 11.71 7.48
CA SER A 485 16.58 10.88 7.63
C SER A 485 16.42 10.30 9.04
N LEU A 486 17.51 9.98 9.76
CA LEU A 486 17.46 9.46 11.11
C LEU A 486 16.86 10.48 12.10
N ALA A 487 17.36 11.73 12.06
CA ALA A 487 16.92 12.78 12.98
C ALA A 487 15.40 13.00 12.96
N PRO A 488 14.74 13.15 11.81
CA PRO A 488 13.28 13.33 11.79
C PRO A 488 12.52 12.06 12.19
N TYR A 489 12.99 10.83 11.87
CA TYR A 489 12.35 9.62 12.36
C TYR A 489 12.48 9.44 13.88
N CYS A 490 13.57 9.92 14.50
CA CYS A 490 13.67 10.01 15.96
C CYS A 490 12.58 10.92 16.54
N LEU A 491 12.34 12.10 15.94
CA LEU A 491 11.27 13.02 16.36
C LEU A 491 9.87 12.40 16.17
N VAL A 492 9.62 11.77 15.03
CA VAL A 492 8.38 11.05 14.74
C VAL A 492 8.12 9.97 15.79
N CYS A 493 9.11 9.12 16.08
CA CYS A 493 8.99 8.06 17.07
C CYS A 493 8.74 8.62 18.47
N TYR A 494 9.41 9.70 18.85
CA TYR A 494 9.24 10.34 20.14
C TYR A 494 7.85 10.98 20.28
N LEU A 495 7.46 11.84 19.34
CA LEU A 495 6.20 12.59 19.42
C LEU A 495 4.98 11.67 19.32
N LEU A 496 4.95 10.77 18.36
CA LEU A 496 3.84 9.83 18.16
C LEU A 496 3.93 8.60 19.07
N ASN A 497 4.94 8.52 19.95
CA ASN A 497 5.22 7.38 20.82
C ASN A 497 5.11 6.04 20.08
N ILE A 498 5.84 5.93 18.97
CA ILE A 498 5.83 4.75 18.11
C ILE A 498 6.66 3.65 18.77
N LYS A 499 6.10 2.44 18.80
CA LYS A 499 6.73 1.23 19.32
C LYS A 499 6.97 0.20 18.20
N ASP A 500 7.54 -0.95 18.56
CA ASP A 500 7.80 -2.06 17.63
C ASP A 500 8.82 -1.71 16.52
N ARG A 501 9.89 -0.97 16.87
CA ARG A 501 10.92 -0.57 15.91
C ARG A 501 12.03 -1.60 15.76
N HIS A 502 11.70 -2.82 15.36
CA HIS A 502 12.69 -3.84 15.02
C HIS A 502 13.24 -3.64 13.57
N ASN A 503 14.34 -4.32 13.24
CA ASN A 503 15.03 -4.19 11.94
C ASN A 503 14.17 -4.62 10.72
N GLY A 504 13.07 -5.32 10.93
CA GLY A 504 12.09 -5.63 9.89
C GLY A 504 11.23 -4.42 9.50
N ASN A 505 10.99 -3.49 10.45
CA ASN A 505 10.16 -2.29 10.28
C ASN A 505 10.97 -1.03 9.94
N ILE A 506 12.25 -1.18 9.67
CA ILE A 506 13.16 -0.10 9.28
C ILE A 506 13.86 -0.51 7.99
N MET A 507 13.75 0.33 6.97
CA MET A 507 14.34 0.11 5.66
C MET A 507 15.50 1.08 5.41
N ILE A 508 16.36 0.72 4.49
CA ILE A 508 17.40 1.59 3.90
C ILE A 508 17.14 1.65 2.39
N ASP A 509 17.19 2.84 1.80
CA ASP A 509 17.12 3.02 0.35
C ASP A 509 18.53 3.01 -0.31
N ILE A 510 18.54 2.98 -1.64
CA ILE A 510 19.79 2.98 -2.42
C ILE A 510 20.62 4.27 -2.27
N GLN A 511 20.09 5.32 -1.62
CA GLN A 511 20.78 6.56 -1.33
C GLN A 511 21.31 6.61 0.11
N GLY A 512 21.08 5.55 0.88
CA GLY A 512 21.47 5.46 2.29
C GLY A 512 20.51 6.16 3.25
N ARG A 513 19.27 6.46 2.86
CA ARG A 513 18.27 7.04 3.77
C ARG A 513 17.56 5.94 4.55
N ILE A 514 17.31 6.20 5.82
CA ILE A 514 16.48 5.34 6.66
C ILE A 514 14.98 5.65 6.40
N ILE A 515 14.14 4.61 6.39
CA ILE A 515 12.69 4.72 6.17
C ILE A 515 12.00 3.81 7.17
N HIS A 516 11.09 4.36 7.97
CA HIS A 516 10.26 3.55 8.86
C HIS A 516 8.96 3.15 8.17
N ILE A 517 8.55 1.91 8.39
CA ILE A 517 7.31 1.32 7.88
C ILE A 517 6.57 0.62 9.02
N ASP A 518 5.31 0.25 8.79
CA ASP A 518 4.46 -0.48 9.75
C ASP A 518 4.26 0.28 11.07
N PHE A 519 3.27 1.15 11.08
CA PHE A 519 2.91 2.00 12.23
C PHE A 519 1.71 1.41 13.02
N GLY A 520 1.68 0.09 13.17
CA GLY A 520 0.65 -0.62 13.93
C GLY A 520 0.65 -0.32 15.44
N PHE A 521 1.71 0.31 15.97
CA PHE A 521 1.85 0.62 17.41
C PHE A 521 2.26 2.08 17.61
N ILE A 522 1.28 2.96 17.81
CA ILE A 522 1.44 4.40 18.03
C ILE A 522 0.69 4.84 19.30
N LEU A 523 0.95 6.06 19.77
CA LEU A 523 0.29 6.70 20.92
C LEU A 523 0.32 5.82 22.19
N GLY A 524 1.44 5.11 22.39
CA GLY A 524 1.71 4.35 23.61
C GLY A 524 1.11 2.94 23.65
N ILE A 525 0.51 2.45 22.57
CA ILE A 525 0.23 1.01 22.49
C ILE A 525 1.51 0.26 22.07
N SER A 526 1.67 -0.95 22.60
CA SER A 526 2.84 -1.80 22.35
C SER A 526 2.42 -3.25 22.13
N PRO A 527 3.23 -4.06 21.42
CA PRO A 527 2.96 -5.49 21.27
C PRO A 527 2.76 -6.17 22.62
N GLY A 528 1.63 -6.91 22.78
CA GLY A 528 1.29 -7.63 24.00
C GLY A 528 1.00 -6.75 25.23
N ASN A 529 0.85 -5.44 25.08
CA ASN A 529 0.69 -4.46 26.17
C ASN A 529 1.78 -4.53 27.25
N VAL A 530 2.92 -5.15 26.94
CA VAL A 530 4.07 -5.28 27.83
C VAL A 530 5.03 -4.15 27.46
N GLY A 531 5.17 -3.13 28.30
CA GLY A 531 5.99 -1.94 28.06
C GLY A 531 7.50 -2.21 28.01
N PHE A 532 7.95 -3.10 27.10
CA PHE A 532 9.37 -3.42 26.93
C PHE A 532 10.17 -2.25 26.38
N GLU A 533 9.59 -1.46 25.48
CA GLU A 533 10.29 -0.35 24.80
C GLU A 533 10.02 0.98 25.50
N ASN A 534 10.89 1.35 26.45
CA ASN A 534 10.83 2.65 27.13
C ASN A 534 11.74 3.71 26.50
N ALA A 535 12.61 3.32 25.57
CA ALA A 535 13.46 4.27 24.86
C ALA A 535 12.59 5.29 24.09
N PRO A 536 13.00 6.57 24.08
CA PRO A 536 12.35 7.60 23.29
C PRO A 536 12.27 7.23 21.81
N PHE A 537 13.34 6.65 21.26
CA PHE A 537 13.48 6.13 19.90
C PHE A 537 14.60 5.10 19.81
N LYS A 538 14.64 4.33 18.73
CA LYS A 538 15.70 3.35 18.49
C LYS A 538 16.98 4.06 18.02
N LEU A 539 18.06 3.93 18.82
CA LEU A 539 19.37 4.44 18.48
C LEU A 539 20.44 3.41 18.90
N THR A 540 20.74 2.48 17.98
CA THR A 540 21.62 1.34 18.24
C THR A 540 23.09 1.73 18.18
N LYS A 541 23.97 0.87 18.74
CA LYS A 541 25.42 1.02 18.61
C LYS A 541 25.87 1.10 17.15
N GLU A 542 25.22 0.36 16.23
CA GLU A 542 25.53 0.41 14.81
C GLU A 542 25.24 1.78 14.20
N TYR A 543 24.11 2.43 14.62
CA TYR A 543 23.79 3.78 14.17
C TYR A 543 24.83 4.77 14.68
N ILE A 544 25.25 4.67 15.95
CA ILE A 544 26.30 5.52 16.52
C ILE A 544 27.64 5.30 15.81
N ASN A 545 28.00 4.06 15.47
CA ASN A 545 29.19 3.77 14.70
C ASN A 545 29.13 4.36 13.29
N LEU A 546 27.93 4.39 12.67
CA LEU A 546 27.72 5.02 11.37
C LEU A 546 27.81 6.55 11.45
N LEU A 547 27.55 7.14 12.62
CA LEU A 547 27.77 8.56 12.93
C LEU A 547 29.23 8.86 13.36
N ASP A 548 30.18 7.96 13.14
CA ASP A 548 31.57 8.04 13.55
C ASP A 548 31.81 8.20 15.09
N GLY A 549 30.80 7.80 15.90
CA GLY A 549 30.85 7.81 17.35
C GLY A 549 30.27 9.09 17.99
N ILE A 550 30.12 9.04 19.32
CA ILE A 550 29.63 10.16 20.14
C ILE A 550 30.69 11.30 20.09
N ASN A 551 30.21 12.55 20.00
CA ASN A 551 31.00 13.78 19.87
C ASN A 551 31.72 13.99 18.53
N SER A 552 31.55 13.13 17.55
CA SER A 552 32.03 13.35 16.19
C SER A 552 31.26 14.50 15.50
N GLU A 553 31.80 15.01 14.39
CA GLU A 553 31.09 16.02 13.57
C GLU A 553 29.74 15.49 13.04
N PRO A 554 29.63 14.27 12.46
CA PRO A 554 28.35 13.71 12.04
C PRO A 554 27.35 13.55 13.20
N PHE A 555 27.79 13.16 14.39
CA PHE A 555 26.94 13.06 15.57
C PHE A 555 26.44 14.44 16.03
N ASN A 556 27.29 15.47 16.03
CA ASN A 556 26.88 16.82 16.36
C ASN A 556 25.91 17.40 15.32
N TYR A 557 26.10 17.06 14.04
CA TYR A 557 25.16 17.43 12.99
C TYR A 557 23.79 16.77 13.23
N PHE A 558 23.75 15.48 13.58
CA PHE A 558 22.53 14.80 13.98
C PHE A 558 21.80 15.52 15.14
N LEU A 559 22.51 15.86 16.21
CA LEU A 559 21.93 16.58 17.35
C LEU A 559 21.38 17.96 16.97
N THR A 560 22.08 18.66 16.09
CA THR A 560 21.65 19.97 15.58
C THR A 560 20.34 19.85 14.82
N LEU A 561 20.26 18.92 13.87
CA LEU A 561 19.05 18.65 13.08
C LEU A 561 17.87 18.22 13.97
N LEU A 562 18.13 17.31 14.93
CA LEU A 562 17.12 16.87 15.89
C LEU A 562 16.54 18.04 16.69
N THR A 563 17.41 18.95 17.15
CA THR A 563 17.00 20.13 17.93
C THR A 563 16.20 21.11 17.06
N GLN A 564 16.72 21.46 15.88
CA GLN A 564 16.05 22.38 14.96
C GLN A 564 14.67 21.85 14.53
N GLY A 565 14.60 20.56 14.17
CA GLY A 565 13.33 19.95 13.80
C GLY A 565 12.31 19.95 14.92
N PHE A 566 12.74 19.66 16.17
CA PHE A 566 11.84 19.70 17.32
C PHE A 566 11.31 21.10 17.61
N LEU A 567 12.19 22.11 17.61
CA LEU A 567 11.80 23.53 17.82
C LEU A 567 10.79 23.98 16.75
N GLU A 568 10.96 23.56 15.52
CA GLU A 568 10.03 23.89 14.45
C GLU A 568 8.67 23.23 14.67
N LEU A 569 8.63 21.92 15.00
CA LEU A 569 7.38 21.20 15.22
C LEU A 569 6.56 21.75 16.39
N ARG A 570 7.20 22.29 17.43
CA ARG A 570 6.52 22.93 18.56
C ARG A 570 5.57 24.05 18.13
N LYS A 571 5.90 24.78 17.06
CA LYS A 571 5.08 25.90 16.55
C LYS A 571 3.72 25.42 16.00
N TYR A 572 3.64 24.16 15.58
CA TYR A 572 2.48 23.58 14.90
C TYR A 572 1.72 22.54 15.76
N PHE A 573 2.03 22.40 17.05
CA PHE A 573 1.45 21.34 17.90
C PHE A 573 -0.09 21.29 17.85
N ASN A 574 -0.75 22.46 17.80
CA ASN A 574 -2.21 22.53 17.73
C ASN A 574 -2.80 21.85 16.48
N ASN A 575 -2.09 21.86 15.37
CA ASN A 575 -2.57 21.21 14.14
C ASN A 575 -2.59 19.70 14.31
N PHE A 576 -1.57 19.14 14.94
CA PHE A 576 -1.51 17.71 15.27
C PHE A 576 -2.60 17.31 16.26
N VAL A 577 -2.80 18.13 17.30
CA VAL A 577 -3.84 17.91 18.32
C VAL A 577 -5.22 17.84 17.69
N LYS A 578 -5.57 18.76 16.78
CA LYS A 578 -6.87 18.76 16.09
C LYS A 578 -7.09 17.48 15.25
N ILE A 579 -6.08 17.02 14.52
CA ILE A 579 -6.19 15.77 13.75
C ILE A 579 -6.42 14.58 14.70
N LEU A 580 -5.64 14.50 15.79
CA LEU A 580 -5.79 13.42 16.77
C LEU A 580 -7.13 13.48 17.48
N GLU A 581 -7.64 14.66 17.84
CA GLU A 581 -8.94 14.85 18.47
C GLU A 581 -10.07 14.33 17.58
N ILE A 582 -10.09 14.74 16.29
CA ILE A 582 -11.12 14.31 15.34
C ILE A 582 -11.05 12.78 15.11
N ASN A 583 -9.86 12.23 14.91
CA ASN A 583 -9.68 10.80 14.68
C ASN A 583 -9.91 9.94 15.92
N GLY A 584 -9.67 10.48 17.11
CA GLY A 584 -9.80 9.75 18.39
C GLY A 584 -11.21 9.75 18.96
N LYS A 585 -12.04 10.72 18.60
CA LYS A 585 -13.39 10.84 19.14
C LYS A 585 -14.26 9.66 18.70
N ASN A 586 -14.79 8.90 19.68
CA ASN A 586 -15.58 7.70 19.42
C ASN A 586 -14.92 6.69 18.46
N SER A 587 -13.60 6.63 18.48
CA SER A 587 -12.81 5.80 17.58
C SER A 587 -12.67 4.37 18.11
N ASP A 588 -12.74 3.40 17.21
CA ASP A 588 -12.48 1.99 17.47
C ASP A 588 -11.08 1.55 16.94
N MET A 589 -10.24 2.51 16.54
CA MET A 589 -8.85 2.20 16.20
C MET A 589 -8.06 1.72 17.44
N PRO A 590 -7.11 0.78 17.27
CA PRO A 590 -6.39 0.20 18.40
C PRO A 590 -5.72 1.20 19.34
N CYS A 591 -5.24 2.33 18.84
CA CYS A 591 -4.59 3.36 19.65
C CYS A 591 -5.57 4.17 20.52
N PHE A 592 -6.86 4.19 20.18
CA PHE A 592 -7.89 4.97 20.88
C PHE A 592 -8.88 4.11 21.65
N ILE A 593 -9.15 2.88 21.20
CA ILE A 593 -10.20 2.03 21.76
C ILE A 593 -10.02 1.82 23.28
N GLY A 594 -11.08 2.06 24.05
CA GLY A 594 -11.07 1.88 25.51
C GLY A 594 -10.27 2.91 26.29
N LYS A 595 -9.80 3.99 25.64
CA LYS A 595 -9.05 5.07 26.28
C LYS A 595 -9.81 6.39 26.18
N ASP A 596 -9.64 7.24 27.21
CA ASP A 596 -10.10 8.63 27.14
C ASP A 596 -9.18 9.42 26.21
N ILE A 597 -9.78 10.03 25.17
CA ILE A 597 -9.06 10.84 24.21
C ILE A 597 -8.33 12.02 24.88
N ASN A 598 -8.90 12.60 25.95
CA ASN A 598 -8.27 13.72 26.66
C ASN A 598 -6.95 13.31 27.32
N ILE A 599 -6.85 12.06 27.80
CA ILE A 599 -5.60 11.52 28.35
C ILE A 599 -4.56 11.39 27.23
N ILE A 600 -4.95 10.83 26.07
CA ILE A 600 -4.04 10.67 24.93
C ILE A 600 -3.55 12.03 24.45
N LEU A 601 -4.44 13.02 24.31
CA LEU A 601 -4.08 14.37 23.87
C LEU A 601 -3.17 15.06 24.89
N ARG A 602 -3.44 14.95 26.19
CA ARG A 602 -2.58 15.50 27.24
C ARG A 602 -1.17 14.89 27.18
N ASP A 603 -1.07 13.57 27.05
CA ASP A 603 0.21 12.87 26.97
C ASP A 603 0.97 13.23 25.66
N PHE A 604 0.23 13.42 24.57
CA PHE A 604 0.80 13.89 23.30
C PHE A 604 1.32 15.33 23.39
N ILE A 605 0.53 16.26 23.94
CA ILE A 605 0.91 17.67 24.14
C ILE A 605 2.12 17.77 25.07
N GLY A 606 2.15 16.96 26.15
CA GLY A 606 3.26 16.94 27.09
C GLY A 606 4.61 16.61 26.46
N ARG A 607 4.64 15.87 25.33
CA ARG A 607 5.86 15.55 24.60
C ARG A 607 6.46 16.74 23.85
N PHE A 608 5.71 17.82 23.63
CA PHE A 608 6.23 19.06 23.01
C PHE A 608 6.96 19.96 23.99
N HIS A 609 6.85 19.71 25.31
CA HIS A 609 7.51 20.48 26.37
C HIS A 609 7.34 22.00 26.16
N LEU A 610 6.09 22.43 25.98
CA LEU A 610 5.78 23.84 25.61
C LEU A 610 6.21 24.84 26.69
N GLU A 611 6.35 24.39 27.93
CA GLU A 611 6.83 25.16 29.07
C GLU A 611 8.33 25.50 29.03
N LYS A 612 9.13 24.74 28.23
CA LYS A 612 10.59 24.90 28.16
C LYS A 612 11.02 25.98 27.16
N LYS A 613 12.08 26.72 27.50
CA LYS A 613 12.76 27.63 26.60
C LYS A 613 13.63 26.87 25.60
N ASP A 614 14.05 27.55 24.53
CA ASP A 614 14.80 26.91 23.43
C ASP A 614 16.16 26.33 23.86
N GLU A 615 16.84 26.96 24.82
CA GLU A 615 18.11 26.45 25.39
C GLU A 615 17.88 25.16 26.18
N GLU A 616 16.77 25.06 26.92
CA GLU A 616 16.39 23.87 27.67
C GLU A 616 15.98 22.72 26.74
N ILE A 617 15.44 23.04 25.56
CA ILE A 617 15.13 22.04 24.53
C ILE A 617 16.38 21.41 23.97
N LYS A 618 17.48 22.15 23.78
CA LYS A 618 18.76 21.61 23.36
C LYS A 618 19.27 20.56 24.36
N GLU A 619 19.13 20.83 25.64
CA GLU A 619 19.54 19.88 26.67
C GLU A 619 18.56 18.68 26.76
N LEU A 620 17.26 18.93 26.60
CA LEU A 620 16.26 17.86 26.49
C LEU A 620 16.61 16.89 25.35
N MET A 621 16.93 17.39 24.14
CA MET A 621 17.29 16.53 23.01
C MET A 621 18.54 15.69 23.30
N LYS A 622 19.57 16.24 23.95
CA LYS A 622 20.74 15.47 24.37
C LYS A 622 20.36 14.35 25.37
N ASN A 623 19.47 14.63 26.31
CA ASN A 623 19.03 13.64 27.28
C ASN A 623 18.22 12.53 26.61
N LEU A 624 17.28 12.84 25.69
CA LEU A 624 16.56 11.83 24.91
C LEU A 624 17.51 10.94 24.09
N VAL A 625 18.54 11.51 23.49
CA VAL A 625 19.56 10.75 22.77
C VAL A 625 20.34 9.85 23.74
N LYS A 626 20.77 10.35 24.90
CA LYS A 626 21.47 9.58 25.93
C LYS A 626 20.65 8.42 26.43
N ASP A 627 19.35 8.63 26.69
CA ASP A 627 18.42 7.60 27.16
C ASP A 627 18.19 6.53 26.06
N SER A 628 18.19 6.93 24.80
CA SER A 628 18.03 6.02 23.66
C SER A 628 19.26 5.15 23.44
N ILE A 629 20.48 5.71 23.51
CA ILE A 629 21.75 4.97 23.35
C ILE A 629 21.94 3.93 24.48
N ASN A 630 21.59 4.30 25.71
CA ASN A 630 21.79 3.46 26.90
C ASN A 630 20.66 2.45 27.15
N SER A 631 19.68 2.38 26.27
CA SER A 631 18.54 1.51 26.44
C SER A 631 18.88 0.04 26.22
N TRP A 632 19.20 -0.69 27.30
CA TRP A 632 19.35 -2.15 27.30
C TRP A 632 18.07 -2.87 26.88
N ARG A 633 16.91 -2.27 27.11
CA ARG A 633 15.59 -2.82 26.72
C ARG A 633 15.41 -2.88 25.20
N THR A 634 15.94 -1.92 24.47
CA THR A 634 15.96 -1.96 22.98
C THR A 634 16.73 -3.20 22.50
N TYR A 635 17.88 -3.48 23.10
CA TYR A 635 18.66 -4.67 22.79
C TYR A 635 17.92 -5.97 23.11
N GLN A 636 17.28 -6.04 24.29
CA GLN A 636 16.47 -7.22 24.67
C GLN A 636 15.29 -7.42 23.74
N TYR A 637 14.65 -6.33 23.31
CA TYR A 637 13.57 -6.40 22.36
C TYR A 637 14.03 -6.95 20.99
N ASP A 638 15.18 -6.51 20.50
CA ASP A 638 15.75 -7.03 19.27
C ASP A 638 16.08 -8.54 19.39
N ILE A 639 16.61 -9.01 20.53
CA ILE A 639 16.80 -10.44 20.80
C ILE A 639 15.47 -11.19 20.86
N TYR A 640 14.46 -10.65 21.55
CA TYR A 640 13.13 -11.24 21.57
C TYR A 640 12.57 -11.38 20.15
N GLN A 641 12.69 -10.38 19.31
CA GLN A 641 12.28 -10.42 17.91
C GLN A 641 13.10 -11.44 17.09
N GLN A 642 14.35 -11.61 17.40
CA GLN A 642 15.20 -12.65 16.77
C GLN A 642 14.69 -14.06 17.11
N ILE A 643 14.43 -14.33 18.37
CA ILE A 643 13.99 -15.64 18.85
C ILE A 643 12.58 -15.97 18.34
N THR A 644 11.64 -15.02 18.43
CA THR A 644 10.23 -15.25 18.14
C THR A 644 9.89 -15.13 16.66
N ASN A 645 10.52 -14.17 15.97
CA ASN A 645 10.19 -13.79 14.60
C ASN A 645 11.34 -14.02 13.62
N GLY A 646 12.52 -14.43 14.08
CA GLY A 646 13.71 -14.63 13.23
C GLY A 646 14.22 -13.33 12.61
N ILE A 647 13.93 -12.18 13.25
CA ILE A 647 14.39 -10.86 12.80
C ILE A 647 15.82 -10.64 13.30
N LYS A 648 16.75 -10.39 12.40
CA LYS A 648 18.16 -10.11 12.73
C LYS A 648 18.28 -8.78 13.48
N PRO A 649 18.92 -8.76 14.66
CA PRO A 649 19.13 -7.55 15.47
C PRO A 649 20.06 -6.55 14.81
#